data_27490c4eb80153c17c57202c570e9eae
#
_entry.id   27490c4eb80153c17c57202c570e9eae
#
_cell.length_a   1.000
_cell.length_b   1.000
_cell.length_c   1.000
_cell.angle_alpha   90.00
_cell.angle_beta   90.00
_cell.angle_gamma   90.00
#
_symmetry.space_group_name_H-M   'P 1'
#
loop_
_entity.id
_entity.type
_entity.pdbx_description
1 polymer ?
#
loop_
_entity_poly.entity_id
_entity_poly.type
_entity_poly.pdbx_seq_one_letter_code
_entity_poly.pdbx_strand_id
1 'polypeptide(L)'
;MATGGWAGKILRVNLTNGKISTEETSKYYDFVGGMGIGYKVLFDEVPQGTKPYDPENKIVVGSGPLCGSGVPMSSRTNITSLYPGTDLNLVTDSHMGGNFAAFLKYAGWDAIIIEGASKVPVWLRIEDDKVSLEDASFVWGTGIYNTTAQIAALMGKESCVAAIGQAGENLVNLSVIMNGNSHSAGGHGAVFGSKKLKAIGVIGTGSVKIGKDRSELMKLDTYVTKEIIGANNQHVVPSTPQPWSEFVYENSRWTAREGLHWGASEGNIDTGIAAPGDINKVGYRTMKSIKDLGPVAEKYTVRMGGCHSCPIRCHSQMNIPQLEKYGVSPYAANTCMGWFSPAGVMFKGSKDQNEEGDGNMITRALGSQLADDYGVWCNYGSIGRDFQYAYESGILKNVLPEDEYNSIPWDLLENGDPAFLKEFYRRITFKEGEFSHLGDGTYHIAKRWNFGADYWNTKKYSMWSPLGFPKHHASDESYQVGAIINCMFNRDAQSHSHQNFISSGLPVDILKKIAEKLWGSGDAIDAPANYTPMNEYKAKFAKYGVIRNCLHDALTLCNWMWPLTASPLKEREYMGDTSLESKYFSVVTGMDVTEQELDTMGERIFTLHRALTVKEMGTTDMRGKHDLMVDWVFDIDPDKKPFTEGTIKMDRDDMQLALTMFYKEMGWDEKTGAPTRSTLERLNMKDVADELDRLGLLPA
;
A
#
# COMPACT_ATOMS: atom_id res chain seq x y z
N MET A 1 3.04 31.93 4.78
CA MET A 1 4.19 31.04 5.10
C MET A 1 3.75 30.04 6.15
N ALA A 2 4.21 28.80 6.05
CA ALA A 2 3.90 27.77 7.03
C ALA A 2 4.43 28.14 8.41
N THR A 3 3.61 27.97 9.43
CA THR A 3 3.96 28.27 10.83
C THR A 3 3.86 27.04 11.73
N GLY A 4 3.44 25.91 11.19
CA GLY A 4 3.28 24.62 11.87
C GLY A 4 3.27 23.44 10.90
N GLY A 5 2.92 22.28 11.40
CA GLY A 5 2.83 21.02 10.66
C GLY A 5 4.18 20.38 10.38
N TRP A 6 5.05 21.03 9.66
CA TRP A 6 6.40 20.51 9.43
C TRP A 6 7.32 20.77 10.63
N ALA A 7 8.24 19.84 10.85
CA ALA A 7 9.36 20.01 11.78
C ALA A 7 10.41 20.99 11.24
N GLY A 8 10.45 21.17 9.91
CA GLY A 8 11.31 22.10 9.19
C GLY A 8 12.66 21.53 8.76
N LYS A 9 12.97 20.28 9.13
CA LYS A 9 14.26 19.65 8.85
C LYS A 9 14.11 18.26 8.24
N ILE A 10 14.97 17.97 7.28
CA ILE A 10 15.16 16.65 6.67
C ILE A 10 16.55 16.14 7.05
N LEU A 11 16.62 14.89 7.50
CA LEU A 11 17.86 14.21 7.82
C LEU A 11 18.47 13.59 6.56
N ARG A 12 19.74 13.88 6.27
CA ARG A 12 20.50 13.22 5.21
C ARG A 12 21.57 12.34 5.80
N VAL A 13 21.62 11.09 5.36
CA VAL A 13 22.56 10.08 5.85
C VAL A 13 23.25 9.42 4.66
N ASN A 14 24.57 9.60 4.56
CA ASN A 14 25.39 8.91 3.57
C ASN A 14 26.08 7.73 4.24
N LEU A 15 25.65 6.51 3.88
CA LEU A 15 26.13 5.27 4.49
C LEU A 15 27.56 4.88 4.03
N THR A 16 28.03 5.41 2.90
CA THR A 16 29.38 5.10 2.38
C THR A 16 30.48 5.74 3.23
N ASN A 17 30.26 6.98 3.67
CA ASN A 17 31.24 7.75 4.42
C ASN A 17 30.79 8.14 5.83
N GLY A 18 29.61 7.74 6.26
CA GLY A 18 29.07 8.04 7.59
C GLY A 18 28.65 9.49 7.78
N LYS A 19 28.60 10.32 6.73
CA LYS A 19 28.22 11.72 6.85
C LYS A 19 26.73 11.86 7.16
N ILE A 20 26.43 12.62 8.22
CA ILE A 20 25.09 13.02 8.61
C ILE A 20 24.98 14.53 8.45
N SER A 21 23.91 15.01 7.83
CA SER A 21 23.65 16.43 7.60
C SER A 21 22.16 16.73 7.60
N THR A 22 21.83 18.02 7.63
CA THR A 22 20.46 18.52 7.66
C THR A 22 20.17 19.31 6.41
N GLU A 23 18.95 19.20 5.92
CA GLU A 23 18.40 20.01 4.85
C GLU A 23 17.06 20.63 5.28
N GLU A 24 16.73 21.80 4.75
CA GLU A 24 15.48 22.49 5.08
C GLU A 24 14.29 21.89 4.35
N THR A 25 13.24 21.53 5.08
CA THR A 25 11.99 21.00 4.50
C THR A 25 11.29 22.00 3.59
N SER A 26 11.51 23.30 3.78
CA SER A 26 10.88 24.37 3.01
C SER A 26 11.11 24.27 1.50
N LYS A 27 12.17 23.60 1.06
CA LYS A 27 12.44 23.30 -0.37
C LYS A 27 11.36 22.42 -1.02
N TYR A 28 10.62 21.70 -0.21
CA TYR A 28 9.67 20.67 -0.67
C TYR A 28 8.21 20.99 -0.30
N TYR A 29 7.91 22.19 0.21
CA TYR A 29 6.54 22.53 0.60
C TYR A 29 5.53 22.40 -0.53
N ASP A 30 5.93 22.66 -1.77
CA ASP A 30 5.11 22.47 -2.99
C ASP A 30 4.76 21.00 -3.24
N PHE A 31 5.50 20.06 -2.66
CA PHE A 31 5.29 18.62 -2.72
C PHE A 31 4.74 18.03 -1.41
N VAL A 32 4.30 18.90 -0.49
CA VAL A 32 3.61 18.57 0.76
C VAL A 32 4.48 17.81 1.77
N GLY A 33 4.83 16.56 1.50
CA GLY A 33 5.56 15.68 2.43
C GLY A 33 5.66 14.25 1.88
N GLY A 34 5.91 13.29 2.75
CA GLY A 34 5.86 11.85 2.44
C GLY A 34 6.32 11.47 1.04
N MET A 35 5.40 10.92 0.24
CA MET A 35 5.61 10.53 -1.15
C MET A 35 6.12 11.67 -2.02
N GLY A 36 5.60 12.90 -1.86
CA GLY A 36 5.97 14.04 -2.70
C GLY A 36 7.45 14.43 -2.53
N ILE A 37 7.97 14.42 -1.31
CA ILE A 37 9.41 14.59 -1.04
C ILE A 37 10.19 13.45 -1.69
N GLY A 38 9.73 12.21 -1.52
CA GLY A 38 10.38 11.03 -2.09
C GLY A 38 10.55 11.13 -3.60
N TYR A 39 9.47 11.43 -4.32
CA TYR A 39 9.50 11.54 -5.78
C TYR A 39 10.39 12.69 -6.25
N LYS A 40 10.35 13.85 -5.57
CA LYS A 40 11.19 14.99 -5.95
C LYS A 40 12.67 14.70 -5.75
N VAL A 41 13.03 14.07 -4.63
CA VAL A 41 14.43 13.67 -4.35
C VAL A 41 14.91 12.64 -5.38
N LEU A 42 14.11 11.63 -5.72
CA LEU A 42 14.51 10.64 -6.73
C LEU A 42 14.63 11.27 -8.11
N PHE A 43 13.71 12.15 -8.50
CA PHE A 43 13.77 12.84 -9.78
C PHE A 43 15.04 13.68 -9.93
N ASP A 44 15.37 14.46 -8.90
CA ASP A 44 16.49 15.41 -8.94
C ASP A 44 17.87 14.74 -8.79
N GLU A 45 17.93 13.67 -7.98
CA GLU A 45 19.20 13.19 -7.46
C GLU A 45 19.58 11.76 -7.87
N VAL A 46 18.64 10.99 -8.43
CA VAL A 46 18.93 9.64 -8.91
C VAL A 46 19.14 9.68 -10.43
N PRO A 47 20.34 9.32 -10.92
CA PRO A 47 20.60 9.29 -12.35
C PRO A 47 19.72 8.28 -13.10
N GLN A 48 19.36 8.62 -14.34
CA GLN A 48 18.68 7.67 -15.22
C GLN A 48 19.52 6.39 -15.39
N GLY A 49 18.86 5.23 -15.35
CA GLY A 49 19.52 3.92 -15.47
C GLY A 49 20.10 3.36 -14.17
N THR A 50 19.99 4.08 -13.05
CA THR A 50 20.32 3.55 -11.72
C THR A 50 19.47 2.31 -11.42
N LYS A 51 20.06 1.29 -10.85
CA LYS A 51 19.36 0.07 -10.43
C LYS A 51 18.96 0.15 -8.95
N PRO A 52 17.98 -0.62 -8.50
CA PRO A 52 17.50 -0.59 -7.10
C PRO A 52 18.60 -0.82 -6.06
N TYR A 53 19.59 -1.66 -6.34
CA TYR A 53 20.67 -2.02 -5.40
C TYR A 53 21.95 -1.18 -5.56
N ASP A 54 22.00 -0.29 -6.53
CA ASP A 54 23.15 0.59 -6.71
C ASP A 54 23.29 1.58 -5.52
N PRO A 55 24.51 1.92 -5.13
CA PRO A 55 24.73 2.93 -4.07
C PRO A 55 24.11 4.30 -4.38
N GLU A 56 24.01 4.65 -5.66
CA GLU A 56 23.40 5.89 -6.17
C GLU A 56 21.88 5.97 -5.95
N ASN A 57 21.21 4.79 -5.87
CA ASN A 57 19.80 4.76 -5.51
C ASN A 57 19.62 5.29 -4.09
N LYS A 58 18.55 6.03 -3.87
CA LYS A 58 18.21 6.60 -2.58
C LYS A 58 16.98 5.93 -1.97
N ILE A 59 16.92 5.95 -0.65
CA ILE A 59 15.73 5.62 0.13
C ILE A 59 15.27 6.89 0.82
N VAL A 60 14.02 7.26 0.63
CA VAL A 60 13.38 8.36 1.35
C VAL A 60 12.32 7.79 2.28
N VAL A 61 12.50 8.02 3.59
CA VAL A 61 11.53 7.68 4.62
C VAL A 61 10.88 8.97 5.07
N GLY A 62 9.62 9.20 4.73
CA GLY A 62 8.96 10.48 4.87
C GLY A 62 7.69 10.47 5.70
N SER A 63 7.39 11.61 6.29
CA SER A 63 6.12 11.93 6.94
C SER A 63 5.49 13.18 6.32
N GLY A 64 4.18 13.33 6.53
CA GLY A 64 3.45 14.53 6.09
C GLY A 64 3.28 15.56 7.21
N PRO A 65 2.82 16.77 6.86
CA PRO A 65 2.63 17.85 7.85
C PRO A 65 1.53 17.55 8.87
N LEU A 66 0.58 16.67 8.57
CA LEU A 66 -0.50 16.30 9.49
C LEU A 66 -0.09 15.23 10.51
N CYS A 67 1.03 14.54 10.25
CA CYS A 67 1.49 13.46 11.12
C CYS A 67 1.92 14.00 12.50
N GLY A 68 1.50 13.31 13.56
CA GLY A 68 1.86 13.67 14.93
C GLY A 68 1.13 14.92 15.49
N SER A 69 0.25 15.56 14.70
CA SER A 69 -0.49 16.75 15.11
C SER A 69 -1.74 16.46 15.94
N GLY A 70 -2.24 15.24 15.88
CA GLY A 70 -3.53 14.83 16.45
C GLY A 70 -4.62 14.60 15.41
N VAL A 71 -4.40 14.98 14.16
CA VAL A 71 -5.33 14.68 13.05
C VAL A 71 -5.60 13.18 12.99
N PRO A 72 -6.88 12.75 12.90
CA PRO A 72 -7.23 11.34 12.89
C PRO A 72 -6.63 10.62 11.67
N MET A 73 -6.11 9.41 11.89
CA MET A 73 -5.64 8.50 10.83
C MET A 73 -4.50 9.10 9.96
N SER A 74 -3.59 9.91 10.55
CA SER A 74 -2.53 10.65 9.87
C SER A 74 -1.11 10.18 10.19
N SER A 75 -0.90 8.91 10.52
CA SER A 75 0.42 8.42 11.00
C SER A 75 1.08 7.40 10.07
N ARG A 76 0.79 7.43 8.77
CA ARG A 76 1.51 6.60 7.82
C ARG A 76 2.95 7.08 7.66
N THR A 77 3.87 6.16 7.48
CA THR A 77 5.24 6.42 7.07
C THR A 77 5.37 6.03 5.61
N ASN A 78 5.71 6.99 4.76
CA ASN A 78 6.00 6.70 3.36
C ASN A 78 7.46 6.27 3.20
N ILE A 79 7.70 5.28 2.34
CA ILE A 79 9.03 4.85 1.91
C ILE A 79 9.05 4.87 0.40
N THR A 80 9.97 5.64 -0.17
CA THR A 80 10.13 5.80 -1.62
C THR A 80 11.53 5.37 -2.05
N SER A 81 11.63 4.54 -3.08
CA SER A 81 12.88 4.09 -3.69
C SER A 81 12.61 3.43 -5.04
N LEU A 82 13.67 2.98 -5.75
CA LEU A 82 13.52 2.14 -6.94
C LEU A 82 13.11 0.72 -6.54
N TYR A 83 12.27 0.09 -7.36
CA TYR A 83 11.68 -1.23 -7.08
C TYR A 83 12.48 -2.37 -7.71
N PRO A 84 12.92 -3.36 -6.91
CA PRO A 84 13.75 -4.45 -7.41
C PRO A 84 12.97 -5.62 -8.06
N GLY A 85 11.65 -5.64 -7.94
CA GLY A 85 10.82 -6.78 -8.41
C GLY A 85 10.60 -6.83 -9.92
N THR A 86 11.14 -5.86 -10.69
CA THR A 86 11.13 -5.84 -12.16
C THR A 86 12.46 -5.32 -12.70
N ASP A 87 12.75 -5.56 -14.00
CA ASP A 87 13.95 -5.00 -14.66
C ASP A 87 13.77 -3.53 -15.10
N LEU A 88 12.61 -2.93 -14.81
CA LEU A 88 12.27 -1.59 -15.29
C LEU A 88 12.91 -0.49 -14.45
N ASN A 89 13.41 -0.82 -13.25
CA ASN A 89 14.04 0.11 -12.30
C ASN A 89 13.16 1.34 -12.00
N LEU A 90 11.84 1.15 -11.93
CA LEU A 90 10.89 2.24 -11.71
C LEU A 90 10.80 2.61 -10.23
N VAL A 91 10.51 3.88 -9.98
CA VAL A 91 10.17 4.33 -8.63
C VAL A 91 8.92 3.63 -8.15
N THR A 92 8.97 3.20 -6.90
CA THR A 92 7.78 2.83 -6.15
C THR A 92 7.79 3.49 -4.79
N ASP A 93 6.64 3.54 -4.18
CA ASP A 93 6.49 3.94 -2.81
C ASP A 93 5.67 2.90 -2.06
N SER A 94 5.78 2.89 -0.77
CA SER A 94 4.96 2.05 0.10
C SER A 94 4.77 2.72 1.46
N HIS A 95 3.80 2.23 2.21
CA HIS A 95 3.38 2.87 3.45
C HIS A 95 3.30 1.87 4.59
N MET A 96 4.01 2.13 5.67
CA MET A 96 3.81 1.40 6.90
C MET A 96 2.97 2.22 7.89
N GLY A 97 2.11 1.53 8.63
CA GLY A 97 1.35 2.11 9.72
C GLY A 97 2.16 2.22 11.02
N GLY A 98 1.46 2.28 12.13
CA GLY A 98 2.07 2.31 13.47
C GLY A 98 2.39 3.72 13.95
N ASN A 99 3.53 3.85 14.64
CA ASN A 99 3.89 5.08 15.35
C ASN A 99 5.13 5.76 14.76
N PHE A 100 5.86 5.12 13.84
CA PHE A 100 7.20 5.54 13.42
C PHE A 100 7.24 6.98 12.91
N ALA A 101 6.34 7.35 11.98
CA ALA A 101 6.30 8.71 11.43
C ALA A 101 6.04 9.77 12.51
N ALA A 102 5.16 9.50 13.46
CA ALA A 102 4.88 10.44 14.55
C ALA A 102 6.12 10.64 15.46
N PHE A 103 6.81 9.55 15.78
CA PHE A 103 8.04 9.63 16.59
C PHE A 103 9.16 10.36 15.84
N LEU A 104 9.28 10.15 14.52
CA LEU A 104 10.21 10.90 13.68
C LEU A 104 9.91 12.41 13.71
N LYS A 105 8.63 12.78 13.62
CA LYS A 105 8.19 14.18 13.77
C LYS A 105 8.52 14.75 15.14
N TYR A 106 8.29 13.99 16.20
CA TYR A 106 8.64 14.41 17.57
C TYR A 106 10.14 14.53 17.79
N ALA A 107 10.94 13.77 17.06
CA ALA A 107 12.40 13.93 17.01
C ALA A 107 12.86 15.16 16.20
N GLY A 108 11.94 15.88 15.57
CA GLY A 108 12.22 17.12 14.83
C GLY A 108 12.57 16.92 13.35
N TRP A 109 12.17 15.78 12.73
CA TRP A 109 12.49 15.46 11.35
C TRP A 109 11.22 15.20 10.54
N ASP A 110 11.14 15.74 9.32
CA ASP A 110 10.05 15.49 8.37
C ASP A 110 10.33 14.29 7.48
N ALA A 111 11.59 14.04 7.17
CA ALA A 111 12.02 12.91 6.37
C ALA A 111 13.46 12.51 6.66
N ILE A 112 13.84 11.30 6.24
CA ILE A 112 15.21 10.79 6.21
C ILE A 112 15.53 10.44 4.76
N ILE A 113 16.61 11.00 4.21
CA ILE A 113 17.16 10.66 2.89
C ILE A 113 18.44 9.86 3.10
N ILE A 114 18.44 8.62 2.65
CA ILE A 114 19.52 7.66 2.81
C ILE A 114 20.15 7.40 1.45
N GLU A 115 21.46 7.57 1.37
CA GLU A 115 22.26 7.36 0.17
C GLU A 115 23.53 6.55 0.44
N GLY A 116 24.16 6.04 -0.61
CA GLY A 116 25.35 5.20 -0.49
C GLY A 116 25.03 3.82 0.07
N ALA A 117 26.09 3.09 0.46
CA ALA A 117 25.99 1.78 1.10
C ALA A 117 27.13 1.63 2.12
N SER A 118 26.82 1.07 3.28
CA SER A 118 27.82 0.72 4.29
C SER A 118 28.58 -0.54 3.92
N LYS A 119 29.83 -0.64 4.37
CA LYS A 119 30.64 -1.86 4.21
C LYS A 119 30.27 -2.96 5.21
N VAL A 120 29.73 -2.55 6.34
CA VAL A 120 29.34 -3.43 7.46
C VAL A 120 27.88 -3.20 7.82
N PRO A 121 27.19 -4.13 8.49
CA PRO A 121 25.86 -3.90 8.98
C PRO A 121 25.79 -2.72 9.94
N VAL A 122 24.84 -1.81 9.70
CA VAL A 122 24.60 -0.63 10.55
C VAL A 122 23.11 -0.48 10.83
N TRP A 123 22.79 0.25 11.90
CA TRP A 123 21.46 0.79 12.14
C TRP A 123 21.56 2.28 12.46
N LEU A 124 20.51 3.02 12.12
CA LEU A 124 20.43 4.45 12.33
C LEU A 124 19.73 4.72 13.67
N ARG A 125 20.44 5.37 14.59
CA ARG A 125 19.93 5.80 15.88
C ARG A 125 19.58 7.27 15.84
N ILE A 126 18.36 7.61 16.20
CA ILE A 126 17.85 8.99 16.25
C ILE A 126 17.25 9.22 17.65
N GLU A 127 17.82 10.16 18.38
CA GLU A 127 17.33 10.65 19.67
C GLU A 127 17.20 12.16 19.58
N ASP A 128 16.03 12.64 19.17
CA ASP A 128 15.80 14.04 18.82
C ASP A 128 16.81 14.52 17.75
N ASP A 129 17.66 15.49 18.08
CA ASP A 129 18.71 16.02 17.19
C ASP A 129 20.02 15.20 17.19
N LYS A 130 20.14 14.23 18.10
CA LYS A 130 21.29 13.33 18.15
C LYS A 130 21.11 12.17 17.23
N VAL A 131 21.93 12.11 16.20
CA VAL A 131 21.85 11.07 15.18
C VAL A 131 23.21 10.41 15.00
N SER A 132 23.22 9.08 14.99
CA SER A 132 24.43 8.27 14.78
C SER A 132 24.15 7.01 13.97
N LEU A 133 25.18 6.52 13.29
CA LEU A 133 25.20 5.18 12.70
C LEU A 133 25.90 4.25 13.68
N GLU A 134 25.20 3.21 14.09
CA GLU A 134 25.64 2.23 15.07
C GLU A 134 25.90 0.88 14.40
N ASP A 135 26.77 0.06 15.01
CA ASP A 135 26.98 -1.31 14.57
C ASP A 135 25.73 -2.16 14.74
N ALA A 136 25.33 -2.89 13.68
CA ALA A 136 24.21 -3.81 13.67
C ALA A 136 24.62 -5.27 13.60
N SER A 137 25.90 -5.61 13.77
CA SER A 137 26.40 -6.98 13.66
C SER A 137 25.73 -7.95 14.64
N PHE A 138 25.30 -7.45 15.81
CA PHE A 138 24.65 -8.25 16.85
C PHE A 138 23.19 -8.67 16.49
N VAL A 139 22.57 -8.00 15.51
CA VAL A 139 21.20 -8.29 15.03
C VAL A 139 21.15 -8.67 13.55
N TRP A 140 22.27 -8.60 12.84
CA TRP A 140 22.34 -9.09 11.47
C TRP A 140 22.18 -10.60 11.42
N GLY A 141 21.34 -11.11 10.53
CA GLY A 141 20.94 -12.52 10.47
C GLY A 141 19.78 -12.88 11.39
N THR A 142 19.18 -11.93 12.09
CA THR A 142 18.00 -12.18 12.94
C THR A 142 16.72 -11.62 12.33
N GLY A 143 15.57 -12.15 12.77
CA GLY A 143 14.25 -11.70 12.35
C GLY A 143 13.91 -10.29 12.84
N ILE A 144 12.83 -9.73 12.30
CA ILE A 144 12.37 -8.37 12.62
C ILE A 144 12.01 -8.24 14.11
N TYR A 145 11.35 -9.25 14.67
CA TYR A 145 10.92 -9.20 16.07
C TYR A 145 12.11 -9.13 17.03
N ASN A 146 13.10 -9.98 16.82
CA ASN A 146 14.31 -9.96 17.66
C ASN A 146 15.11 -8.67 17.45
N THR A 147 15.28 -8.20 16.22
CA THR A 147 15.94 -6.94 15.91
C THR A 147 15.28 -5.77 16.61
N THR A 148 13.94 -5.67 16.51
CA THR A 148 13.16 -4.61 17.15
C THR A 148 13.31 -4.65 18.66
N ALA A 149 13.21 -5.84 19.26
CA ALA A 149 13.33 -5.99 20.71
C ALA A 149 14.72 -5.60 21.24
N GLN A 150 15.80 -6.00 20.57
CA GLN A 150 17.17 -5.69 20.99
C GLN A 150 17.49 -4.20 20.82
N ILE A 151 17.13 -3.58 19.70
CA ILE A 151 17.34 -2.14 19.49
C ILE A 151 16.51 -1.34 20.50
N ALA A 152 15.25 -1.70 20.72
CA ALA A 152 14.42 -1.05 21.73
C ALA A 152 14.98 -1.21 23.15
N ALA A 153 15.61 -2.33 23.46
CA ALA A 153 16.31 -2.51 24.75
C ALA A 153 17.51 -1.57 24.91
N LEU A 154 18.24 -1.30 23.83
CA LEU A 154 19.38 -0.37 23.82
C LEU A 154 18.95 1.11 23.90
N MET A 155 17.85 1.46 23.24
CA MET A 155 17.35 2.84 23.18
C MET A 155 16.45 3.20 24.38
N GLY A 156 15.67 2.25 24.86
CA GLY A 156 14.64 2.47 25.88
C GLY A 156 13.22 2.16 25.34
N LYS A 157 12.28 1.96 26.27
CA LYS A 157 10.91 1.57 25.97
C LYS A 157 10.11 2.57 25.12
N GLU A 158 10.52 3.83 25.16
CA GLU A 158 9.89 4.91 24.41
C GLU A 158 10.35 4.97 22.94
N SER A 159 11.22 4.04 22.53
CA SER A 159 11.71 3.99 21.16
C SER A 159 10.70 3.35 20.20
N CYS A 160 10.75 3.79 18.95
CA CYS A 160 10.03 3.20 17.82
C CYS A 160 11.05 2.70 16.81
N VAL A 161 10.98 1.43 16.43
CA VAL A 161 11.97 0.81 15.55
C VAL A 161 11.30 0.32 14.28
N ALA A 162 11.90 0.65 13.12
CA ALA A 162 11.58 0.05 11.83
C ALA A 162 12.78 -0.80 11.39
N ALA A 163 12.57 -2.07 11.04
CA ALA A 163 13.63 -3.02 10.74
C ALA A 163 13.32 -3.91 9.54
N ILE A 164 14.38 -4.43 8.90
CA ILE A 164 14.29 -5.50 7.91
C ILE A 164 14.61 -6.85 8.57
N GLY A 165 14.02 -7.92 8.03
CA GLY A 165 14.36 -9.29 8.37
C GLY A 165 15.46 -9.88 7.47
N GLN A 166 15.69 -11.18 7.63
CA GLN A 166 16.68 -11.92 6.84
C GLN A 166 16.36 -11.87 5.33
N ALA A 167 15.09 -11.79 4.93
CA ALA A 167 14.72 -11.66 3.52
C ALA A 167 15.32 -10.39 2.89
N GLY A 168 15.24 -9.25 3.60
CA GLY A 168 15.87 -8.02 3.14
C GLY A 168 17.40 -8.11 3.10
N GLU A 169 18.03 -8.69 4.14
CA GLU A 169 19.47 -8.91 4.21
C GLU A 169 20.01 -9.77 3.06
N ASN A 170 19.23 -10.79 2.67
CA ASN A 170 19.56 -11.72 1.60
C ASN A 170 19.11 -11.24 0.20
N LEU A 171 18.66 -10.00 0.10
CA LEU A 171 18.21 -9.39 -1.16
C LEU A 171 17.08 -10.17 -1.84
N VAL A 172 16.09 -10.58 -1.05
CA VAL A 172 14.83 -11.10 -1.58
C VAL A 172 14.01 -9.88 -2.05
N ASN A 173 13.74 -9.78 -3.35
CA ASN A 173 13.09 -8.60 -3.94
C ASN A 173 11.72 -8.31 -3.29
N LEU A 174 10.95 -9.37 -3.01
CA LEU A 174 9.69 -9.25 -2.29
C LEU A 174 9.92 -9.28 -0.78
N SER A 175 10.52 -8.23 -0.25
CA SER A 175 10.78 -8.06 1.18
C SER A 175 10.30 -6.71 1.70
N VAL A 176 10.17 -6.60 3.02
CA VAL A 176 9.59 -5.44 3.71
C VAL A 176 10.56 -4.82 4.71
N ILE A 177 10.30 -3.55 5.03
CA ILE A 177 10.66 -2.95 6.32
C ILE A 177 9.40 -2.85 7.17
N MET A 178 9.50 -3.12 8.47
CA MET A 178 8.34 -3.19 9.35
C MET A 178 8.56 -2.43 10.65
N ASN A 179 7.51 -1.74 11.10
CA ASN A 179 7.41 -1.11 12.41
C ASN A 179 6.39 -1.85 13.27
N GLY A 180 6.85 -2.41 14.38
CA GLY A 180 5.99 -3.23 15.24
C GLY A 180 5.52 -4.50 14.53
N ASN A 181 4.37 -5.03 14.94
CA ASN A 181 3.77 -6.22 14.33
C ASN A 181 2.88 -5.83 13.15
N SER A 182 3.13 -6.41 11.98
CA SER A 182 2.31 -6.28 10.77
C SER A 182 2.12 -4.86 10.23
N HIS A 183 2.93 -3.89 10.65
CA HIS A 183 2.98 -2.55 10.07
C HIS A 183 4.16 -2.44 9.09
N SER A 184 4.01 -3.02 7.92
CA SER A 184 5.09 -3.14 6.93
C SER A 184 4.92 -2.20 5.73
N ALA A 185 6.06 -1.87 5.12
CA ALA A 185 6.16 -1.25 3.80
C ALA A 185 6.80 -2.24 2.85
N GLY A 186 6.06 -2.69 1.84
CA GLY A 186 6.46 -3.75 0.93
C GLY A 186 7.38 -3.29 -0.20
N GLY A 187 8.23 -4.22 -0.68
CA GLY A 187 9.04 -4.04 -1.87
C GLY A 187 10.36 -3.29 -1.70
N HIS A 188 10.72 -2.84 -0.50
CA HIS A 188 11.95 -2.07 -0.27
C HIS A 188 12.92 -2.71 0.73
N GLY A 189 12.55 -3.80 1.40
CA GLY A 189 13.42 -4.44 2.39
C GLY A 189 14.80 -4.81 1.83
N ALA A 190 14.86 -5.35 0.61
CA ALA A 190 16.11 -5.69 -0.07
C ALA A 190 16.95 -4.46 -0.43
N VAL A 191 16.32 -3.31 -0.70
CA VAL A 191 17.06 -2.05 -0.94
C VAL A 191 17.75 -1.58 0.33
N PHE A 192 17.10 -1.70 1.50
CA PHE A 192 17.76 -1.50 2.80
C PHE A 192 18.91 -2.50 3.00
N GLY A 193 18.68 -3.77 2.71
CA GLY A 193 19.69 -4.83 2.81
C GLY A 193 20.91 -4.60 1.93
N SER A 194 20.72 -4.15 0.67
CA SER A 194 21.82 -3.83 -0.25
C SER A 194 22.73 -2.72 0.27
N LYS A 195 22.16 -1.82 1.08
CA LYS A 195 22.87 -0.72 1.74
C LYS A 195 23.47 -1.12 3.11
N LYS A 196 23.29 -2.36 3.55
CA LYS A 196 23.67 -2.87 4.88
C LYS A 196 22.98 -2.11 6.02
N LEU A 197 21.81 -1.51 5.79
CA LEU A 197 21.02 -0.81 6.81
C LEU A 197 19.97 -1.76 7.38
N LYS A 198 20.19 -2.21 8.61
CA LYS A 198 19.34 -3.19 9.32
C LYS A 198 18.06 -2.60 9.86
N ALA A 199 18.18 -1.39 10.45
CA ALA A 199 17.05 -0.77 11.13
C ALA A 199 17.24 0.74 11.28
N ILE A 200 16.13 1.40 11.61
CA ILE A 200 16.09 2.78 12.07
C ILE A 200 15.34 2.81 13.40
N GLY A 201 16.01 3.25 14.46
CA GLY A 201 15.42 3.46 15.79
C GLY A 201 15.24 4.93 16.08
N VAL A 202 14.09 5.34 16.60
CA VAL A 202 13.74 6.73 16.85
C VAL A 202 13.18 6.92 18.26
N ILE A 203 13.69 7.91 18.98
CA ILE A 203 13.06 8.53 20.14
C ILE A 203 12.83 10.00 19.82
N GLY A 204 11.58 10.46 19.94
CA GLY A 204 11.22 11.85 19.77
C GLY A 204 10.52 12.37 21.02
N THR A 205 11.07 13.40 21.63
CA THR A 205 10.53 14.01 22.87
C THR A 205 9.78 15.33 22.62
N GLY A 206 9.82 15.83 21.40
CA GLY A 206 9.17 17.08 20.99
C GLY A 206 7.68 16.90 20.68
N SER A 207 7.16 17.86 19.95
CA SER A 207 5.75 17.87 19.48
C SER A 207 5.63 18.60 18.17
N VAL A 208 4.54 18.35 17.44
CA VAL A 208 4.21 19.08 16.23
C VAL A 208 3.54 20.41 16.59
N LYS A 209 4.07 21.50 16.07
CA LYS A 209 3.49 22.84 16.23
C LYS A 209 2.24 22.95 15.33
N ILE A 210 1.14 23.39 15.89
CA ILE A 210 -0.07 23.73 15.14
C ILE A 210 0.01 25.19 14.71
N GLY A 211 -0.20 25.44 13.43
CA GLY A 211 -0.01 26.75 12.82
C GLY A 211 -1.09 27.78 13.19
N LYS A 212 -2.33 27.31 13.38
CA LYS A 212 -3.46 28.11 13.89
C LYS A 212 -3.77 27.76 15.36
N ASP A 213 -4.92 28.17 15.84
CA ASP A 213 -5.36 27.84 17.18
C ASP A 213 -5.68 26.33 17.29
N ARG A 214 -5.14 25.70 18.33
CA ARG A 214 -5.39 24.29 18.62
C ARG A 214 -6.87 23.97 18.83
N SER A 215 -7.67 24.94 19.28
CA SER A 215 -9.11 24.77 19.41
C SER A 215 -9.82 24.55 18.07
N GLU A 216 -9.27 25.09 16.97
CA GLU A 216 -9.79 24.85 15.62
C GLU A 216 -9.59 23.39 15.20
N LEU A 217 -8.39 22.85 15.48
CA LEU A 217 -8.11 21.43 15.25
C LEU A 217 -9.07 20.55 16.04
N MET A 218 -9.28 20.81 17.31
CA MET A 218 -10.20 20.04 18.16
C MET A 218 -11.66 20.12 17.67
N LYS A 219 -12.07 21.25 17.11
CA LYS A 219 -13.40 21.39 16.48
C LYS A 219 -13.51 20.52 15.24
N LEU A 220 -12.50 20.50 14.39
CA LEU A 220 -12.46 19.64 13.21
C LEU A 220 -12.47 18.14 13.59
N ASP A 221 -11.67 17.73 14.58
CA ASP A 221 -11.66 16.36 15.08
C ASP A 221 -13.04 15.94 15.61
N THR A 222 -13.68 16.84 16.34
CA THR A 222 -15.05 16.62 16.84
C THR A 222 -16.05 16.52 15.69
N TYR A 223 -15.95 17.40 14.70
CA TYR A 223 -16.81 17.39 13.51
C TYR A 223 -16.64 16.08 12.73
N VAL A 224 -15.42 15.67 12.42
CA VAL A 224 -15.16 14.42 11.72
C VAL A 224 -15.70 13.22 12.51
N THR A 225 -15.39 13.17 13.80
CA THR A 225 -15.72 12.01 14.63
C THR A 225 -17.24 11.90 14.84
N LYS A 226 -17.92 13.01 15.14
CA LYS A 226 -19.34 12.98 15.49
C LYS A 226 -20.27 13.16 14.30
N GLU A 227 -19.92 14.05 13.37
CA GLU A 227 -20.84 14.47 12.33
C GLU A 227 -20.57 13.81 10.98
N ILE A 228 -19.33 13.34 10.72
CA ILE A 228 -19.00 12.61 9.49
C ILE A 228 -19.02 11.10 9.73
N ILE A 229 -18.31 10.62 10.76
CA ILE A 229 -18.19 9.18 11.05
C ILE A 229 -19.36 8.68 11.92
N GLY A 230 -19.97 9.52 12.71
CA GLY A 230 -21.10 9.16 13.56
C GLY A 230 -20.68 8.44 14.84
N ALA A 231 -19.61 8.88 15.48
CA ALA A 231 -19.04 8.26 16.68
C ALA A 231 -19.99 8.11 17.87
N ASN A 232 -21.09 8.87 17.88
CA ASN A 232 -22.11 8.72 18.89
C ASN A 232 -22.91 7.40 18.78
N ASN A 233 -22.75 6.67 17.71
CA ASN A 233 -23.55 5.49 17.35
C ASN A 233 -22.91 4.17 17.77
N GLN A 234 -22.02 4.16 18.74
CA GLN A 234 -21.32 2.95 19.19
C GLN A 234 -20.38 2.32 18.13
N HIS A 235 -20.22 2.94 16.98
CA HIS A 235 -19.40 2.42 15.88
C HIS A 235 -17.93 2.80 16.01
N VAL A 236 -17.60 3.71 16.91
CA VAL A 236 -16.23 4.12 17.15
C VAL A 236 -15.69 3.40 18.38
N VAL A 237 -14.99 2.35 18.09
CA VAL A 237 -13.94 1.77 18.92
C VAL A 237 -14.39 1.38 20.32
N PRO A 238 -15.04 0.25 20.50
CA PRO A 238 -15.07 -0.36 21.82
C PRO A 238 -13.63 -0.65 22.27
N SER A 239 -13.35 -0.45 23.54
CA SER A 239 -12.06 -0.79 24.13
C SER A 239 -11.83 -2.32 24.17
N THR A 240 -12.87 -3.10 24.01
CA THR A 240 -12.89 -4.57 23.94
C THR A 240 -13.59 -5.01 22.66
N PRO A 241 -13.17 -6.16 22.07
CA PRO A 241 -13.88 -6.76 20.96
C PRO A 241 -15.35 -6.98 21.28
N GLN A 242 -16.20 -6.80 20.28
CA GLN A 242 -17.63 -7.11 20.37
C GLN A 242 -17.88 -8.48 19.73
N PRO A 243 -18.90 -9.23 20.16
CA PRO A 243 -19.30 -10.46 19.49
C PRO A 243 -19.54 -10.25 18.01
N TRP A 244 -19.11 -11.18 17.18
CA TRP A 244 -19.29 -11.11 15.73
C TRP A 244 -20.77 -10.97 15.33
N SER A 245 -21.69 -11.59 16.06
CA SER A 245 -23.13 -11.49 15.85
C SER A 245 -23.70 -10.09 16.03
N GLU A 246 -22.97 -9.21 16.71
CA GLU A 246 -23.38 -7.81 16.94
C GLU A 246 -22.74 -6.86 15.92
N PHE A 247 -21.98 -7.40 14.97
CA PHE A 247 -21.33 -6.59 13.96
C PHE A 247 -22.35 -6.00 12.98
N VAL A 248 -22.29 -4.68 12.77
CA VAL A 248 -23.18 -3.97 11.87
C VAL A 248 -22.50 -3.73 10.53
N TYR A 249 -22.96 -4.40 9.50
CA TYR A 249 -22.32 -4.40 8.17
C TYR A 249 -22.59 -3.15 7.34
N GLU A 250 -23.71 -2.50 7.53
CA GLU A 250 -24.13 -1.33 6.74
C GLU A 250 -23.08 -0.21 6.69
N ASN A 251 -22.23 -0.13 7.71
CA ASN A 251 -21.19 0.88 7.85
C ASN A 251 -19.86 0.25 8.25
N SER A 252 -19.52 -0.88 7.71
CA SER A 252 -18.37 -1.70 8.10
C SER A 252 -17.05 -0.96 8.09
N ARG A 253 -16.84 -0.04 7.16
CA ARG A 253 -15.66 0.81 7.07
C ARG A 253 -15.45 1.69 8.30
N TRP A 254 -16.53 2.10 8.95
CA TRP A 254 -16.54 3.03 10.07
C TRP A 254 -16.53 2.34 11.43
N THR A 255 -16.61 1.02 11.41
CA THR A 255 -16.59 0.18 12.61
C THR A 255 -15.24 -0.54 12.70
N ALA A 256 -14.67 -0.55 13.87
CA ALA A 256 -13.35 -1.16 14.09
C ALA A 256 -13.38 -2.19 15.23
N ARG A 257 -14.47 -2.90 15.36
CA ARG A 257 -14.68 -3.79 16.49
C ARG A 257 -13.70 -4.96 16.50
N GLU A 258 -13.66 -5.71 15.41
CA GLU A 258 -12.86 -6.93 15.25
C GLU A 258 -11.71 -6.73 14.26
N GLY A 259 -11.42 -5.48 13.94
CA GLY A 259 -10.54 -5.12 12.86
C GLY A 259 -11.34 -4.73 11.62
N LEU A 260 -10.88 -3.68 10.95
CA LEU A 260 -11.57 -3.08 9.82
C LEU A 260 -11.92 -4.08 8.70
N HIS A 261 -11.02 -5.03 8.45
CA HIS A 261 -11.18 -5.99 7.36
C HIS A 261 -12.33 -6.97 7.55
N TRP A 262 -12.76 -7.24 8.77
CA TRP A 262 -13.91 -8.11 9.00
C TRP A 262 -15.17 -7.51 8.38
N GLY A 263 -15.49 -6.29 8.77
CA GLY A 263 -16.67 -5.62 8.29
C GLY A 263 -16.56 -5.16 6.83
N ALA A 264 -15.41 -4.61 6.43
CA ALA A 264 -15.21 -4.19 5.05
C ALA A 264 -15.33 -5.37 4.06
N SER A 265 -14.82 -6.53 4.45
CA SER A 265 -14.93 -7.75 3.65
C SER A 265 -16.37 -8.19 3.47
N GLU A 266 -17.17 -8.12 4.52
CA GLU A 266 -18.59 -8.48 4.47
C GLU A 266 -19.37 -7.51 3.56
N GLY A 267 -19.23 -6.22 3.75
CA GLY A 267 -19.87 -5.22 2.90
C GLY A 267 -19.52 -5.34 1.43
N ASN A 268 -18.27 -5.66 1.12
CA ASN A 268 -17.83 -5.88 -0.26
C ASN A 268 -18.44 -7.14 -0.89
N ILE A 269 -18.70 -8.16 -0.10
CA ILE A 269 -19.37 -9.38 -0.58
C ILE A 269 -20.83 -9.07 -0.95
N ASP A 270 -21.53 -8.33 -0.13
CA ASP A 270 -22.94 -8.05 -0.29
C ASP A 270 -23.23 -6.98 -1.36
N THR A 271 -22.29 -6.09 -1.64
CA THR A 271 -22.47 -5.05 -2.66
C THR A 271 -22.30 -5.51 -4.10
N GLY A 272 -22.01 -6.80 -4.34
CA GLY A 272 -21.93 -7.36 -5.68
C GLY A 272 -20.75 -6.88 -6.54
N ILE A 273 -19.79 -6.16 -5.95
CA ILE A 273 -18.55 -5.74 -6.61
C ILE A 273 -17.74 -6.97 -7.05
N ALA A 274 -17.91 -8.07 -6.35
CA ALA A 274 -17.43 -9.38 -6.78
C ALA A 274 -18.52 -10.07 -7.58
N ALA A 275 -18.53 -9.97 -8.89
CA ALA A 275 -19.48 -10.70 -9.72
C ALA A 275 -19.37 -12.21 -9.46
N PRO A 276 -20.50 -12.93 -9.33
CA PRO A 276 -20.49 -14.36 -9.14
C PRO A 276 -19.77 -15.04 -10.32
N GLY A 277 -18.70 -15.72 -10.05
CA GLY A 277 -17.95 -16.41 -11.11
C GLY A 277 -16.54 -15.89 -11.32
N ASP A 278 -16.17 -14.83 -10.66
CA ASP A 278 -15.01 -14.03 -10.93
C ASP A 278 -13.69 -14.47 -10.29
N ILE A 279 -12.61 -13.86 -10.74
CA ILE A 279 -11.29 -13.87 -10.13
C ILE A 279 -11.39 -13.61 -8.65
N ASN A 280 -12.28 -12.72 -8.33
CA ASN A 280 -12.76 -12.50 -6.99
C ASN A 280 -13.35 -13.74 -6.33
N LYS A 281 -13.57 -14.84 -7.04
CA LYS A 281 -13.90 -16.11 -6.35
C LYS A 281 -12.76 -16.60 -5.47
N VAL A 282 -11.52 -16.33 -5.81
CA VAL A 282 -10.40 -16.59 -4.89
C VAL A 282 -10.41 -15.57 -3.75
N GLY A 283 -10.56 -14.29 -4.06
CA GLY A 283 -10.80 -13.25 -3.08
C GLY A 283 -12.10 -13.48 -2.30
N TYR A 284 -13.18 -13.79 -2.98
CA TYR A 284 -14.48 -14.11 -2.38
C TYR A 284 -14.42 -15.30 -1.42
N ARG A 285 -13.75 -16.38 -1.78
CA ARG A 285 -13.53 -17.51 -0.85
C ARG A 285 -12.71 -17.11 0.34
N THR A 286 -11.71 -16.24 0.15
CA THR A 286 -10.89 -15.72 1.23
C THR A 286 -11.72 -14.83 2.12
N MET A 287 -12.56 -13.97 1.59
CA MET A 287 -13.46 -13.10 2.33
C MET A 287 -14.53 -13.89 3.08
N LYS A 288 -15.12 -14.90 2.44
CA LYS A 288 -16.01 -15.84 3.13
C LYS A 288 -15.31 -16.55 4.29
N SER A 289 -14.05 -16.98 4.08
CA SER A 289 -13.25 -17.55 5.15
C SER A 289 -13.02 -16.57 6.31
N ILE A 290 -12.87 -15.29 6.03
CA ILE A 290 -12.72 -14.26 7.06
C ILE A 290 -14.00 -14.13 7.87
N LYS A 291 -15.17 -14.14 7.23
CA LYS A 291 -16.45 -14.15 7.93
C LYS A 291 -16.60 -15.37 8.85
N ASP A 292 -16.26 -16.53 8.36
CA ASP A 292 -16.31 -17.78 9.12
C ASP A 292 -15.28 -17.77 10.28
N LEU A 293 -14.20 -16.99 10.14
CA LEU A 293 -13.17 -16.86 11.16
C LEU A 293 -13.46 -15.78 12.21
N GLY A 294 -14.45 -14.91 12.01
CA GLY A 294 -14.79 -13.85 12.95
C GLY A 294 -14.99 -14.33 14.38
N PRO A 295 -15.87 -15.33 14.63
CA PRO A 295 -16.08 -15.88 15.97
C PRO A 295 -14.83 -16.50 16.58
N VAL A 296 -13.94 -17.07 15.75
CA VAL A 296 -12.67 -17.65 16.20
C VAL A 296 -11.67 -16.54 16.54
N ALA A 297 -11.66 -15.46 15.74
CA ALA A 297 -10.83 -14.30 16.03
C ALA A 297 -11.16 -13.68 17.39
N GLU A 298 -12.43 -13.58 17.74
CA GLU A 298 -12.88 -13.09 19.05
C GLU A 298 -12.28 -13.89 20.22
N LYS A 299 -12.23 -15.21 20.08
CA LYS A 299 -11.68 -16.12 21.10
C LYS A 299 -10.23 -15.81 21.45
N TYR A 300 -9.44 -15.42 20.46
CA TYR A 300 -8.00 -15.19 20.63
C TYR A 300 -7.62 -13.72 20.78
N THR A 301 -8.51 -12.78 20.45
CA THR A 301 -8.21 -11.35 20.52
C THR A 301 -8.15 -10.88 21.97
N VAL A 302 -7.01 -10.35 22.38
CA VAL A 302 -6.79 -9.80 23.71
C VAL A 302 -7.02 -8.29 23.77
N ARG A 303 -6.83 -7.60 22.68
CA ARG A 303 -7.15 -6.16 22.53
C ARG A 303 -7.16 -5.70 21.07
N MET A 304 -7.81 -4.58 20.83
CA MET A 304 -7.71 -3.85 19.58
C MET A 304 -6.58 -2.81 19.66
N GLY A 305 -5.72 -2.77 18.64
CA GLY A 305 -4.66 -1.80 18.48
C GLY A 305 -4.89 -0.90 17.27
N GLY A 306 -4.14 0.16 17.16
CA GLY A 306 -4.19 1.11 16.04
C GLY A 306 -2.91 1.88 15.85
N CYS A 307 -2.81 2.57 14.71
CA CYS A 307 -1.74 3.52 14.45
C CYS A 307 -1.89 4.76 15.37
N HIS A 308 -0.83 5.57 15.43
CA HIS A 308 -0.84 6.80 16.23
C HIS A 308 -2.02 7.72 15.83
N SER A 309 -2.72 8.27 16.81
CA SER A 309 -3.89 9.15 16.62
C SER A 309 -5.04 8.55 15.78
N CYS A 310 -5.09 7.23 15.63
CA CYS A 310 -6.13 6.57 14.84
C CYS A 310 -7.29 6.10 15.75
N PRO A 311 -8.51 6.63 15.59
CA PRO A 311 -9.66 6.19 16.37
C PRO A 311 -10.20 4.83 15.91
N ILE A 312 -9.83 4.36 14.71
CA ILE A 312 -10.39 3.15 14.10
C ILE A 312 -9.84 1.87 14.74
N ARG A 313 -8.56 1.84 15.14
CA ARG A 313 -7.92 0.68 15.78
C ARG A 313 -8.16 -0.64 15.03
N CYS A 314 -7.79 -0.70 13.77
CA CYS A 314 -8.08 -1.83 12.89
C CYS A 314 -7.19 -3.07 13.11
N HIS A 315 -6.44 -3.15 14.21
CA HIS A 315 -5.59 -4.29 14.52
C HIS A 315 -6.18 -5.14 15.65
N SER A 316 -6.36 -6.42 15.43
CA SER A 316 -6.60 -7.37 16.49
C SER A 316 -5.25 -7.89 17.01
N GLN A 317 -4.97 -7.69 18.28
CA GLN A 317 -3.83 -8.31 18.95
C GLN A 317 -4.31 -9.59 19.64
N MET A 318 -3.70 -10.70 19.28
CA MET A 318 -4.18 -12.04 19.63
C MET A 318 -3.15 -12.79 20.45
N ASN A 319 -3.62 -13.70 21.27
CA ASN A 319 -2.81 -14.74 21.92
C ASN A 319 -3.32 -16.10 21.45
N ILE A 320 -2.52 -16.80 20.63
CA ILE A 320 -2.83 -18.10 20.02
C ILE A 320 -1.79 -19.11 20.49
N PRO A 321 -1.99 -19.77 21.63
CA PRO A 321 -0.99 -20.68 22.22
C PRO A 321 -0.56 -21.80 21.28
N GLN A 322 -1.42 -22.23 20.35
CA GLN A 322 -1.13 -23.29 19.39
C GLN A 322 0.03 -22.96 18.44
N LEU A 323 0.40 -21.69 18.31
CA LEU A 323 1.55 -21.27 17.48
C LEU A 323 2.88 -21.74 18.05
N GLU A 324 2.97 -21.94 19.37
CA GLU A 324 4.21 -22.37 20.04
C GLU A 324 4.73 -23.73 19.54
N LYS A 325 3.82 -24.63 19.15
CA LYS A 325 4.23 -25.93 18.58
C LYS A 325 5.02 -25.80 17.27
N TYR A 326 4.88 -24.66 16.58
CA TYR A 326 5.64 -24.35 15.37
C TYR A 326 6.92 -23.55 15.65
N GLY A 327 7.20 -23.23 16.92
CA GLY A 327 8.38 -22.49 17.33
C GLY A 327 8.30 -20.98 17.07
N VAL A 328 7.08 -20.44 16.97
CA VAL A 328 6.83 -19.00 16.85
C VAL A 328 6.06 -18.47 18.05
N SER A 329 6.10 -17.16 18.26
CA SER A 329 5.40 -16.52 19.38
C SER A 329 3.89 -16.77 19.31
N PRO A 330 3.22 -17.01 20.45
CA PRO A 330 1.76 -17.07 20.49
C PRO A 330 1.09 -15.72 20.27
N TYR A 331 1.84 -14.62 20.42
CA TYR A 331 1.32 -13.26 20.22
C TYR A 331 1.40 -12.87 18.76
N ALA A 332 0.23 -12.79 18.12
CA ALA A 332 0.07 -12.41 16.73
C ALA A 332 -0.70 -11.10 16.62
N ALA A 333 -0.40 -10.31 15.62
CA ALA A 333 -1.23 -9.16 15.23
C ALA A 333 -1.92 -9.47 13.91
N ASN A 334 -3.22 -9.18 13.85
CA ASN A 334 -3.96 -9.19 12.61
C ASN A 334 -4.25 -7.75 12.21
N THR A 335 -3.62 -7.32 11.15
CA THR A 335 -3.90 -6.05 10.48
C THR A 335 -4.62 -6.33 9.17
N CYS A 336 -5.13 -5.30 8.53
CA CYS A 336 -5.97 -5.36 7.33
C CYS A 336 -5.57 -6.46 6.32
N MET A 337 -4.28 -6.73 6.12
CA MET A 337 -3.80 -7.67 5.10
C MET A 337 -3.01 -8.86 5.65
N GLY A 338 -2.73 -8.90 6.93
CA GLY A 338 -1.95 -10.00 7.52
C GLY A 338 -2.58 -11.38 7.29
N TRP A 339 -3.90 -11.45 7.22
CA TRP A 339 -4.65 -12.67 6.99
C TRP A 339 -4.61 -13.19 5.55
N PHE A 340 -4.21 -12.36 4.60
CA PHE A 340 -4.08 -12.75 3.19
C PHE A 340 -2.68 -13.25 2.85
N SER A 341 -1.91 -13.65 3.87
CA SER A 341 -0.63 -14.32 3.66
C SER A 341 -0.79 -15.54 2.74
N PRO A 342 0.30 -16.05 2.14
CA PRO A 342 0.25 -17.20 1.25
C PRO A 342 -0.53 -18.39 1.77
N ALA A 343 -0.58 -18.55 3.10
CA ALA A 343 -1.33 -19.61 3.76
C ALA A 343 -2.78 -19.74 3.26
N GLY A 344 -3.49 -18.62 3.14
CA GLY A 344 -4.88 -18.65 2.70
C GLY A 344 -5.08 -19.06 1.23
N VAL A 345 -4.03 -18.98 0.43
CA VAL A 345 -4.04 -19.36 -0.98
C VAL A 345 -3.56 -20.81 -1.17
N MET A 346 -2.52 -21.21 -0.43
CA MET A 346 -1.90 -22.54 -0.54
C MET A 346 -2.80 -23.68 -0.06
N PHE A 347 -3.51 -23.47 1.04
CA PHE A 347 -4.27 -24.53 1.71
C PHE A 347 -5.73 -24.61 1.28
N LYS A 348 -5.97 -24.47 0.01
CA LYS A 348 -7.31 -24.45 -0.62
C LYS A 348 -8.13 -25.70 -0.49
N GLY A 349 -7.81 -26.64 0.18
CA GLY A 349 -8.55 -27.89 0.09
C GLY A 349 -8.53 -28.74 1.33
N SER A 350 -7.92 -28.27 2.39
CA SER A 350 -8.07 -29.00 3.64
C SER A 350 -9.50 -28.81 4.12
N LYS A 351 -10.35 -29.78 3.81
CA LYS A 351 -11.75 -29.82 4.29
C LYS A 351 -11.80 -29.59 5.80
N ASP A 352 -10.84 -30.14 6.50
CA ASP A 352 -10.76 -30.10 7.97
C ASP A 352 -10.44 -28.71 8.52
N GLN A 353 -9.69 -27.90 7.78
CA GLN A 353 -9.37 -26.51 8.21
C GLN A 353 -10.53 -25.54 7.99
N ASN A 354 -11.45 -25.83 7.08
CA ASN A 354 -12.62 -25.00 6.83
C ASN A 354 -13.80 -25.40 7.74
N GLU A 355 -13.84 -26.60 8.26
CA GLU A 355 -14.94 -27.09 9.11
C GLU A 355 -14.75 -26.75 10.59
N GLU A 356 -13.51 -26.62 11.05
CA GLU A 356 -13.20 -26.34 12.46
C GLU A 356 -12.76 -24.89 12.78
N GLY A 357 -12.83 -23.95 11.84
CA GLY A 357 -12.51 -22.54 12.01
C GLY A 357 -11.13 -22.22 12.65
N ASP A 358 -10.83 -22.85 13.79
CA ASP A 358 -9.58 -22.67 14.54
C ASP A 358 -8.33 -23.04 13.73
N GLY A 359 -8.36 -24.12 12.95
CA GLY A 359 -7.24 -24.56 12.13
C GLY A 359 -6.84 -23.57 11.06
N ASN A 360 -7.81 -22.98 10.38
CA ASN A 360 -7.57 -21.96 9.38
C ASN A 360 -6.99 -20.67 9.99
N MET A 361 -7.47 -20.28 11.20
CA MET A 361 -6.92 -19.18 11.97
C MET A 361 -5.45 -19.42 12.32
N ILE A 362 -5.11 -20.60 12.80
CA ILE A 362 -3.74 -20.97 13.16
C ILE A 362 -2.83 -20.94 11.95
N THR A 363 -3.26 -21.48 10.81
CA THR A 363 -2.51 -21.47 9.56
C THR A 363 -2.21 -20.06 9.09
N ARG A 364 -3.21 -19.17 9.11
CA ARG A 364 -3.06 -17.78 8.71
C ARG A 364 -2.16 -17.00 9.65
N ALA A 365 -2.36 -17.18 10.96
CA ALA A 365 -1.53 -16.54 11.96
C ALA A 365 -0.07 -17.00 11.90
N LEU A 366 0.17 -18.30 11.66
CA LEU A 366 1.52 -18.82 11.45
C LEU A 366 2.17 -18.21 10.20
N GLY A 367 1.43 -18.17 9.09
CA GLY A 367 1.92 -17.55 7.86
C GLY A 367 2.27 -16.06 8.03
N SER A 368 1.43 -15.30 8.73
CA SER A 368 1.70 -13.89 9.05
C SER A 368 2.93 -13.74 9.95
N GLN A 369 3.04 -14.53 11.01
CA GLN A 369 4.17 -14.47 11.93
C GLN A 369 5.50 -14.78 11.24
N LEU A 370 5.53 -15.80 10.39
CA LEU A 370 6.73 -16.17 9.64
C LEU A 370 7.09 -15.09 8.61
N ALA A 371 6.10 -14.61 7.84
CA ALA A 371 6.31 -13.56 6.85
C ALA A 371 6.84 -12.28 7.49
N ASP A 372 6.24 -11.87 8.60
CA ASP A 372 6.61 -10.65 9.33
C ASP A 372 8.03 -10.77 9.91
N ASP A 373 8.34 -11.89 10.57
CA ASP A 373 9.65 -12.04 11.22
C ASP A 373 10.79 -12.18 10.20
N TYR A 374 10.60 -12.96 9.15
CA TYR A 374 11.57 -13.02 8.05
C TYR A 374 11.63 -11.74 7.21
N GLY A 375 10.59 -10.92 7.25
CA GLY A 375 10.48 -9.70 6.44
C GLY A 375 10.13 -9.98 4.98
N VAL A 376 9.33 -11.01 4.71
CA VAL A 376 8.87 -11.35 3.35
C VAL A 376 7.59 -10.58 3.02
N TRP A 377 7.51 -10.00 1.84
CA TRP A 377 6.32 -9.27 1.38
C TRP A 377 5.29 -10.21 0.77
N CYS A 378 4.19 -10.39 1.47
CA CYS A 378 3.11 -11.31 1.09
C CYS A 378 1.79 -10.59 0.83
N ASN A 379 1.82 -9.35 0.34
CA ASN A 379 0.63 -8.57 0.07
C ASN A 379 -0.35 -9.37 -0.80
N TYR A 380 -1.60 -9.49 -0.36
CA TYR A 380 -2.66 -10.27 -1.03
C TYR A 380 -2.25 -11.69 -1.46
N GLY A 381 -1.28 -12.27 -0.78
CA GLY A 381 -0.77 -13.58 -1.11
C GLY A 381 -0.01 -13.65 -2.43
N SER A 382 0.62 -12.53 -2.87
CA SER A 382 1.32 -12.46 -4.16
C SER A 382 2.29 -13.62 -4.37
N ILE A 383 3.23 -13.83 -3.48
CA ILE A 383 4.15 -15.00 -3.56
C ILE A 383 3.38 -16.32 -3.51
N GLY A 384 2.36 -16.41 -2.67
CA GLY A 384 1.53 -17.60 -2.57
C GLY A 384 0.73 -17.90 -3.84
N ARG A 385 0.30 -16.87 -4.56
CA ARG A 385 -0.40 -17.04 -5.85
C ARG A 385 0.55 -17.48 -6.95
N ASP A 386 1.76 -16.92 -6.98
CA ASP A 386 2.82 -17.34 -7.90
C ASP A 386 3.18 -18.81 -7.66
N PHE A 387 3.37 -19.17 -6.40
CA PHE A 387 3.61 -20.54 -5.99
C PHE A 387 2.46 -21.47 -6.41
N GLN A 388 1.21 -21.09 -6.10
CA GLN A 388 0.05 -21.90 -6.43
C GLN A 388 -0.07 -22.12 -7.92
N TYR A 389 0.12 -21.09 -8.74
CA TYR A 389 0.11 -21.22 -10.19
C TYR A 389 1.19 -22.18 -10.68
N ALA A 390 2.42 -21.99 -10.23
CA ALA A 390 3.55 -22.82 -10.62
C ALA A 390 3.41 -24.29 -10.16
N TYR A 391 2.83 -24.51 -8.98
CA TYR A 391 2.54 -25.85 -8.46
C TYR A 391 1.42 -26.54 -9.25
N GLU A 392 0.25 -25.91 -9.35
CA GLU A 392 -0.94 -26.49 -10.02
C GLU A 392 -0.73 -26.70 -11.52
N SER A 393 0.10 -25.88 -12.17
CA SER A 393 0.46 -26.01 -13.59
C SER A 393 1.60 -26.99 -13.85
N GLY A 394 2.18 -27.59 -12.80
CA GLY A 394 3.30 -28.51 -12.92
C GLY A 394 4.64 -27.86 -13.27
N ILE A 395 4.70 -26.51 -13.27
CA ILE A 395 5.92 -25.77 -13.61
C ILE A 395 7.03 -26.10 -12.60
N LEU A 396 6.73 -26.10 -11.29
CA LEU A 396 7.74 -26.40 -10.27
C LEU A 396 8.38 -27.78 -10.45
N LYS A 397 7.60 -28.78 -10.85
CA LYS A 397 8.13 -30.12 -11.13
C LYS A 397 9.10 -30.15 -12.30
N ASN A 398 8.95 -29.24 -13.25
CA ASN A 398 9.78 -29.18 -14.46
C ASN A 398 11.01 -28.28 -14.29
N VAL A 399 10.94 -27.26 -13.45
CA VAL A 399 12.02 -26.26 -13.30
C VAL A 399 12.93 -26.54 -12.12
N LEU A 400 12.43 -27.19 -11.06
CA LEU A 400 13.28 -27.55 -9.92
C LEU A 400 14.17 -28.75 -10.28
N PRO A 401 15.46 -28.73 -9.88
CA PRO A 401 16.27 -29.95 -9.88
C PRO A 401 15.59 -31.08 -9.13
N GLU A 402 15.77 -32.32 -9.60
CA GLU A 402 15.08 -33.50 -9.06
C GLU A 402 15.37 -33.70 -7.57
N ASP A 403 16.60 -33.51 -7.15
CA ASP A 403 17.02 -33.61 -5.75
C ASP A 403 16.38 -32.50 -4.89
N GLU A 404 16.31 -31.29 -5.42
CA GLU A 404 15.62 -30.18 -4.74
C GLU A 404 14.12 -30.45 -4.63
N TYR A 405 13.46 -30.85 -5.72
CA TYR A 405 12.02 -31.16 -5.72
C TYR A 405 11.70 -32.23 -4.70
N ASN A 406 12.49 -33.31 -4.65
CA ASN A 406 12.29 -34.42 -3.71
C ASN A 406 12.62 -34.04 -2.26
N SER A 407 13.36 -32.96 -2.01
CA SER A 407 13.68 -32.48 -0.67
C SER A 407 12.60 -31.60 -0.06
N ILE A 408 11.63 -31.16 -0.86
CA ILE A 408 10.51 -30.33 -0.39
C ILE A 408 9.42 -31.25 0.18
N PRO A 409 8.92 -30.99 1.41
CA PRO A 409 7.92 -31.84 2.06
C PRO A 409 6.52 -31.59 1.49
N TRP A 410 6.29 -32.03 0.26
CA TRP A 410 5.02 -31.86 -0.45
C TRP A 410 3.85 -32.53 0.27
N ASP A 411 4.12 -33.59 1.02
CA ASP A 411 3.14 -34.30 1.84
C ASP A 411 2.52 -33.39 2.90
N LEU A 412 3.27 -32.46 3.47
CA LEU A 412 2.73 -31.47 4.40
C LEU A 412 1.73 -30.53 3.69
N LEU A 413 2.08 -30.07 2.48
CA LEU A 413 1.18 -29.23 1.69
C LEU A 413 -0.10 -29.98 1.28
N GLU A 414 0.05 -31.20 0.80
CA GLU A 414 -1.06 -32.04 0.32
C GLU A 414 -2.02 -32.42 1.46
N ASN A 415 -1.48 -32.64 2.65
CA ASN A 415 -2.25 -32.93 3.85
C ASN A 415 -2.78 -31.67 4.56
N GLY A 416 -2.44 -30.45 4.04
CA GLY A 416 -2.85 -29.20 4.66
C GLY A 416 -2.17 -28.90 5.99
N ASP A 417 -0.99 -29.48 6.25
CA ASP A 417 -0.24 -29.22 7.49
C ASP A 417 0.44 -27.85 7.44
N PRO A 418 0.11 -26.91 8.37
CA PRO A 418 0.70 -25.59 8.42
C PRO A 418 2.24 -25.59 8.56
N ALA A 419 2.86 -26.68 8.99
CA ALA A 419 4.31 -26.81 9.08
C ALA A 419 5.01 -26.60 7.74
N PHE A 420 4.33 -26.83 6.60
CA PHE A 420 4.84 -26.51 5.26
C PHE A 420 5.27 -25.04 5.12
N LEU A 421 4.58 -24.12 5.77
CA LEU A 421 4.89 -22.68 5.71
C LEU A 421 6.29 -22.35 6.25
N LYS A 422 6.79 -23.12 7.23
CA LYS A 422 8.15 -22.94 7.76
C LYS A 422 9.20 -23.21 6.67
N GLU A 423 9.03 -24.29 5.95
CA GLU A 423 9.92 -24.65 4.83
C GLU A 423 9.81 -23.68 3.68
N PHE A 424 8.59 -23.31 3.32
CA PHE A 424 8.29 -22.34 2.28
C PHE A 424 9.02 -21.01 2.51
N TYR A 425 8.80 -20.38 3.67
CA TYR A 425 9.43 -19.10 3.98
C TYR A 425 10.94 -19.20 4.18
N ARG A 426 11.41 -20.30 4.76
CA ARG A 426 12.84 -20.52 4.95
C ARG A 426 13.60 -20.56 3.62
N ARG A 427 13.14 -21.36 2.67
CA ARG A 427 13.78 -21.47 1.33
C ARG A 427 13.82 -20.13 0.62
N ILE A 428 12.72 -19.38 0.62
CA ILE A 428 12.66 -18.06 -0.01
C ILE A 428 13.61 -17.09 0.68
N THR A 429 13.57 -17.03 2.00
CA THR A 429 14.35 -16.09 2.81
C THR A 429 15.86 -16.30 2.68
N PHE A 430 16.30 -17.54 2.69
CA PHE A 430 17.72 -17.87 2.64
C PHE A 430 18.22 -18.20 1.23
N LYS A 431 17.39 -17.95 0.22
CA LYS A 431 17.73 -18.18 -1.20
C LYS A 431 18.24 -19.59 -1.47
N GLU A 432 17.53 -20.59 -0.95
CA GLU A 432 17.91 -21.98 -1.10
C GLU A 432 17.31 -22.57 -2.37
N GLY A 433 18.19 -22.87 -3.33
CA GLY A 433 17.84 -23.51 -4.58
C GLY A 433 16.97 -22.69 -5.52
N GLU A 434 16.46 -23.37 -6.54
CA GLU A 434 15.62 -22.78 -7.59
C GLU A 434 14.25 -22.32 -7.06
N PHE A 435 13.71 -23.03 -6.07
CA PHE A 435 12.45 -22.68 -5.42
C PHE A 435 12.43 -21.26 -4.83
N SER A 436 13.59 -20.80 -4.37
CA SER A 436 13.73 -19.49 -3.71
C SER A 436 13.43 -18.31 -4.63
N HIS A 437 13.50 -18.49 -5.95
CA HIS A 437 13.21 -17.44 -6.93
C HIS A 437 11.75 -16.96 -6.90
N LEU A 438 10.85 -17.66 -6.23
CA LEU A 438 9.53 -17.11 -5.88
C LEU A 438 9.63 -15.75 -5.17
N GLY A 439 10.69 -15.52 -4.41
CA GLY A 439 10.95 -14.25 -3.73
C GLY A 439 11.48 -13.13 -4.63
N ASP A 440 11.87 -13.42 -5.87
CA ASP A 440 12.37 -12.41 -6.81
C ASP A 440 11.25 -11.58 -7.45
N GLY A 441 10.02 -12.07 -7.39
CA GLY A 441 8.83 -11.43 -7.95
C GLY A 441 8.39 -12.02 -9.28
N THR A 442 7.12 -11.86 -9.58
CA THR A 442 6.46 -12.48 -10.73
C THR A 442 7.14 -12.18 -12.05
N TYR A 443 7.62 -10.95 -12.24
CA TYR A 443 8.29 -10.54 -13.47
C TYR A 443 9.56 -11.38 -13.73
N HIS A 444 10.38 -11.59 -12.71
CA HIS A 444 11.63 -12.36 -12.83
C HIS A 444 11.37 -13.85 -13.00
N ILE A 445 10.46 -14.43 -12.20
CA ILE A 445 10.18 -15.87 -12.32
C ILE A 445 9.45 -16.22 -13.62
N ALA A 446 8.62 -15.34 -14.15
CA ALA A 446 7.97 -15.54 -15.44
C ALA A 446 9.01 -15.68 -16.57
N LYS A 447 10.02 -14.83 -16.56
CA LYS A 447 11.15 -14.94 -17.50
C LYS A 447 11.98 -16.19 -17.25
N ARG A 448 12.33 -16.46 -16.01
CA ARG A 448 13.20 -17.57 -15.62
C ARG A 448 12.59 -18.92 -15.90
N TRP A 449 11.31 -19.10 -15.56
CA TRP A 449 10.59 -20.38 -15.68
C TRP A 449 9.74 -20.46 -16.95
N ASN A 450 9.83 -19.46 -17.79
CA ASN A 450 9.13 -19.39 -19.08
C ASN A 450 7.62 -19.61 -18.97
N PHE A 451 7.01 -19.01 -17.95
CA PHE A 451 5.55 -18.89 -17.89
C PHE A 451 5.16 -17.42 -18.13
N GLY A 452 4.93 -17.05 -19.34
CA GLY A 452 4.82 -15.67 -19.75
C GLY A 452 3.46 -15.01 -19.48
N ALA A 453 2.95 -14.36 -20.52
CA ALA A 453 1.70 -13.59 -20.52
C ALA A 453 0.48 -14.35 -19.99
N ASP A 454 0.45 -15.67 -20.13
CA ASP A 454 -0.66 -16.52 -19.68
C ASP A 454 -0.94 -16.38 -18.19
N TYR A 455 0.08 -16.15 -17.38
CA TYR A 455 -0.10 -15.98 -15.95
C TYR A 455 -0.87 -14.70 -15.61
N TRP A 456 -0.47 -13.57 -16.15
CA TRP A 456 -1.19 -12.29 -15.95
C TRP A 456 -2.57 -12.33 -16.56
N ASN A 457 -2.74 -13.09 -17.65
CA ASN A 457 -4.00 -13.23 -18.36
C ASN A 457 -4.89 -14.34 -17.77
N THR A 458 -4.51 -14.92 -16.64
CA THR A 458 -5.31 -15.90 -15.93
C THR A 458 -6.12 -15.24 -14.83
N LYS A 459 -7.42 -15.08 -15.04
CA LYS A 459 -8.36 -14.53 -14.08
C LYS A 459 -8.21 -15.07 -12.65
N LYS A 460 -7.88 -16.35 -12.52
CA LYS A 460 -7.75 -17.05 -11.22
C LYS A 460 -6.61 -16.52 -10.35
N TYR A 461 -5.53 -16.01 -10.96
CA TYR A 461 -4.31 -15.61 -10.24
C TYR A 461 -3.97 -14.12 -10.37
N SER A 462 -4.70 -13.39 -11.17
CA SER A 462 -4.32 -12.08 -11.68
C SER A 462 -4.51 -10.96 -10.68
N MET A 463 -3.53 -10.85 -9.78
CA MET A 463 -3.34 -9.68 -8.91
C MET A 463 -2.01 -8.97 -9.25
N TRP A 464 -1.66 -8.93 -10.55
CA TRP A 464 -0.46 -8.33 -11.08
C TRP A 464 -0.79 -7.44 -12.28
N SER A 465 0.00 -6.39 -12.48
CA SER A 465 -0.03 -5.67 -13.75
C SER A 465 0.74 -6.45 -14.82
N PRO A 466 0.55 -6.15 -16.12
CA PRO A 466 1.37 -6.72 -17.19
C PRO A 466 2.87 -6.47 -17.04
N LEU A 467 3.24 -5.46 -16.25
CA LEU A 467 4.64 -5.11 -15.93
C LEU A 467 5.17 -5.84 -14.70
N GLY A 468 4.39 -6.71 -14.08
CA GLY A 468 4.80 -7.48 -12.91
C GLY A 468 4.70 -6.75 -11.57
N PHE A 469 4.02 -5.61 -11.50
CA PHE A 469 3.74 -4.95 -10.22
C PHE A 469 2.58 -5.64 -9.51
N PRO A 470 2.72 -5.97 -8.22
CA PRO A 470 1.61 -6.52 -7.46
C PRO A 470 0.49 -5.49 -7.29
N LYS A 471 -0.74 -5.94 -7.41
CA LYS A 471 -1.93 -5.11 -7.27
C LYS A 471 -2.77 -5.53 -6.08
N HIS A 472 -3.27 -4.53 -5.35
CA HIS A 472 -4.13 -4.72 -4.20
C HIS A 472 -5.56 -5.07 -4.62
N HIS A 473 -6.04 -4.41 -5.67
CA HIS A 473 -7.36 -4.58 -6.25
C HIS A 473 -7.26 -5.16 -7.66
N ALA A 474 -8.30 -5.88 -8.07
CA ALA A 474 -8.38 -6.39 -9.42
C ALA A 474 -8.41 -5.24 -10.43
N SER A 475 -7.83 -5.50 -11.61
CA SER A 475 -7.69 -4.46 -12.65
C SER A 475 -9.01 -3.98 -13.23
N ASP A 476 -10.08 -4.74 -13.07
CA ASP A 476 -11.44 -4.42 -13.52
C ASP A 476 -12.33 -3.82 -12.41
N GLU A 477 -11.80 -3.63 -11.22
CA GLU A 477 -12.57 -3.07 -10.13
C GLU A 477 -12.97 -1.62 -10.45
N SER A 478 -14.26 -1.34 -10.45
CA SER A 478 -14.84 -0.07 -10.91
C SER A 478 -14.64 0.21 -12.42
N TYR A 479 -14.44 -0.82 -13.21
CA TYR A 479 -14.34 -0.80 -14.68
C TYR A 479 -13.26 0.19 -15.17
N GLN A 480 -13.58 1.09 -16.11
CA GLN A 480 -12.59 2.00 -16.68
C GLN A 480 -11.89 2.87 -15.63
N VAL A 481 -12.61 3.35 -14.63
CA VAL A 481 -12.05 4.20 -13.57
C VAL A 481 -10.98 3.44 -12.77
N GLY A 482 -11.31 2.26 -12.29
CA GLY A 482 -10.37 1.41 -11.57
C GLY A 482 -9.22 0.94 -12.44
N ALA A 483 -9.50 0.61 -13.69
CA ALA A 483 -8.49 0.22 -14.67
C ALA A 483 -7.46 1.33 -14.93
N ILE A 484 -7.91 2.57 -15.18
CA ILE A 484 -7.03 3.74 -15.31
C ILE A 484 -6.15 3.88 -14.06
N ILE A 485 -6.76 3.92 -12.88
CA ILE A 485 -6.02 4.12 -11.64
C ILE A 485 -4.98 3.02 -11.43
N ASN A 486 -5.35 1.75 -11.70
CA ASN A 486 -4.45 0.62 -11.53
C ASN A 486 -3.26 0.63 -12.50
N CYS A 487 -3.42 1.06 -13.75
CA CYS A 487 -2.31 1.06 -14.70
C CYS A 487 -1.37 2.28 -14.57
N MET A 488 -1.80 3.36 -13.89
CA MET A 488 -1.00 4.59 -13.78
C MET A 488 0.13 4.52 -12.75
N PHE A 489 0.04 3.65 -11.75
CA PHE A 489 1.04 3.55 -10.69
C PHE A 489 2.00 2.36 -10.89
N ASN A 490 3.25 2.54 -10.48
CA ASN A 490 4.32 1.54 -10.57
C ASN A 490 4.26 0.46 -9.49
N ARG A 491 3.21 0.44 -8.71
CA ARG A 491 2.91 -0.59 -7.70
C ARG A 491 1.40 -0.75 -7.55
N ASP A 492 1.03 -1.54 -6.58
CA ASP A 492 -0.32 -1.53 -6.07
C ASP A 492 -0.70 -0.10 -5.65
N ALA A 493 -1.57 0.48 -6.39
CA ALA A 493 -1.99 1.86 -6.16
C ALA A 493 -2.63 2.05 -4.79
N GLN A 494 -3.06 0.97 -4.11
CA GLN A 494 -3.91 1.05 -2.93
C GLN A 494 -4.88 2.23 -3.02
N SER A 495 -5.38 2.48 -4.22
CA SER A 495 -6.10 3.71 -4.52
C SER A 495 -7.47 3.67 -3.89
N HIS A 496 -7.43 3.54 -2.59
CA HIS A 496 -8.62 3.59 -1.76
C HIS A 496 -9.37 4.91 -1.93
N SER A 497 -8.75 5.91 -2.55
CA SER A 497 -9.41 7.18 -2.82
C SER A 497 -10.69 7.04 -3.63
N HIS A 498 -10.70 6.19 -4.68
CA HIS A 498 -11.93 5.85 -5.41
C HIS A 498 -12.64 4.65 -4.77
N GLN A 499 -11.88 3.65 -4.36
CA GLN A 499 -12.39 2.43 -3.79
C GLN A 499 -13.18 2.67 -2.50
N ASN A 500 -12.71 3.58 -1.66
CA ASN A 500 -13.41 4.00 -0.46
C ASN A 500 -14.82 4.52 -0.72
N PHE A 501 -15.02 5.18 -1.85
CA PHE A 501 -16.33 5.66 -2.25
C PHE A 501 -17.20 4.50 -2.79
N ILE A 502 -16.69 3.74 -3.75
CA ILE A 502 -17.41 2.63 -4.39
C ILE A 502 -17.80 1.54 -3.38
N SER A 503 -16.87 1.16 -2.50
CA SER A 503 -17.10 0.10 -1.51
C SER A 503 -17.58 0.62 -0.14
N SER A 504 -18.24 1.78 -0.13
CA SER A 504 -18.82 2.35 1.12
C SER A 504 -19.99 1.55 1.68
N GLY A 505 -20.55 0.61 0.92
CA GLY A 505 -21.77 -0.11 1.28
C GLY A 505 -23.06 0.65 0.98
N LEU A 506 -22.95 1.85 0.39
CA LEU A 506 -24.14 2.64 0.02
C LEU A 506 -24.77 2.09 -1.27
N PRO A 507 -26.12 2.17 -1.39
CA PRO A 507 -26.80 1.85 -2.64
C PRO A 507 -26.31 2.71 -3.83
N VAL A 508 -26.30 2.11 -5.02
CA VAL A 508 -25.78 2.75 -6.25
C VAL A 508 -26.45 4.08 -6.57
N ASP A 509 -27.76 4.19 -6.34
CA ASP A 509 -28.51 5.44 -6.55
C ASP A 509 -28.06 6.56 -5.59
N ILE A 510 -27.64 6.22 -4.38
CA ILE A 510 -27.03 7.17 -3.44
C ILE A 510 -25.65 7.57 -3.90
N LEU A 511 -24.81 6.59 -4.31
CA LEU A 511 -23.48 6.88 -4.89
C LEU A 511 -23.59 7.80 -6.09
N LYS A 512 -24.56 7.59 -6.99
CA LYS A 512 -24.80 8.45 -8.15
C LYS A 512 -25.21 9.88 -7.75
N LYS A 513 -26.03 10.06 -6.72
CA LYS A 513 -26.37 11.40 -6.20
C LYS A 513 -25.16 12.14 -5.63
N ILE A 514 -24.29 11.42 -4.94
CA ILE A 514 -23.03 11.98 -4.43
C ILE A 514 -22.11 12.34 -5.60
N ALA A 515 -21.97 11.44 -6.57
CA ALA A 515 -21.15 11.66 -7.77
C ALA A 515 -21.61 12.86 -8.60
N GLU A 516 -22.91 13.10 -8.71
CA GLU A 516 -23.47 14.28 -9.37
C GLU A 516 -22.98 15.58 -8.71
N LYS A 517 -22.93 15.61 -7.38
CA LYS A 517 -22.42 16.79 -6.63
C LYS A 517 -20.91 16.95 -6.77
N LEU A 518 -20.13 15.86 -6.81
CA LEU A 518 -18.67 15.91 -6.83
C LEU A 518 -18.08 16.07 -8.23
N TRP A 519 -18.62 15.37 -9.22
CA TRP A 519 -18.05 15.28 -10.56
C TRP A 519 -19.00 15.75 -11.68
N GLY A 520 -20.20 16.19 -11.32
CA GLY A 520 -21.16 16.83 -12.23
C GLY A 520 -22.19 15.89 -12.84
N SER A 521 -22.10 14.58 -12.66
CA SER A 521 -23.14 13.62 -13.07
C SER A 521 -23.03 12.31 -12.30
N GLY A 522 -24.17 11.67 -12.06
CA GLY A 522 -24.24 10.29 -11.57
C GLY A 522 -23.65 9.26 -12.55
N ASP A 523 -23.46 9.63 -13.81
CA ASP A 523 -22.84 8.77 -14.83
C ASP A 523 -21.35 8.54 -14.62
N ALA A 524 -20.74 9.18 -13.62
CA ALA A 524 -19.42 8.81 -13.12
C ALA A 524 -19.39 7.42 -12.46
N ILE A 525 -20.54 6.88 -12.05
CA ILE A 525 -20.68 5.63 -11.30
C ILE A 525 -21.49 4.62 -12.08
N ASP A 526 -20.92 3.45 -12.28
CA ASP A 526 -21.59 2.28 -12.87
C ASP A 526 -22.24 1.40 -11.78
N ALA A 527 -23.32 0.73 -12.14
CA ALA A 527 -23.86 -0.33 -11.33
C ALA A 527 -23.02 -1.62 -11.49
N PRO A 528 -22.90 -2.46 -10.45
CA PRO A 528 -22.24 -3.75 -10.57
C PRO A 528 -22.77 -4.60 -11.72
N ALA A 529 -21.86 -5.15 -12.52
CA ALA A 529 -22.17 -5.95 -13.70
C ALA A 529 -23.12 -5.27 -14.73
N ASN A 530 -23.16 -3.95 -14.72
CA ASN A 530 -23.95 -3.13 -15.65
C ASN A 530 -23.27 -1.79 -15.87
N TYR A 531 -22.09 -1.83 -16.50
CA TYR A 531 -21.30 -0.64 -16.75
C TYR A 531 -21.57 -0.05 -18.13
N THR A 532 -21.27 1.23 -18.28
CA THR A 532 -21.53 2.03 -19.47
C THR A 532 -20.22 2.44 -20.16
N PRO A 533 -20.25 2.88 -21.42
CA PRO A 533 -19.07 3.42 -22.09
C PRO A 533 -18.40 4.56 -21.31
N MET A 534 -17.13 4.78 -21.59
CA MET A 534 -16.36 5.88 -21.01
C MET A 534 -17.00 7.23 -21.28
N ASN A 535 -16.97 8.12 -20.31
CA ASN A 535 -17.47 9.48 -20.40
C ASN A 535 -16.58 10.46 -19.60
N GLU A 536 -16.82 11.76 -19.77
CA GLU A 536 -16.04 12.80 -19.11
C GLU A 536 -16.13 12.79 -17.57
N TYR A 537 -17.26 12.35 -17.02
CA TYR A 537 -17.46 12.31 -15.57
C TYR A 537 -16.66 11.15 -14.93
N LYS A 538 -16.54 10.04 -15.64
CA LYS A 538 -15.64 8.94 -15.24
C LYS A 538 -14.17 9.39 -15.29
N ALA A 539 -13.78 10.20 -16.29
CA ALA A 539 -12.43 10.75 -16.36
C ALA A 539 -12.14 11.70 -15.19
N LYS A 540 -13.08 12.56 -14.83
CA LYS A 540 -13.00 13.42 -13.62
C LYS A 540 -12.88 12.62 -12.34
N PHE A 541 -13.66 11.54 -12.22
CA PHE A 541 -13.58 10.64 -11.07
C PHE A 541 -12.23 9.91 -11.01
N ALA A 542 -11.71 9.42 -12.11
CA ALA A 542 -10.39 8.80 -12.18
C ALA A 542 -9.29 9.80 -11.79
N LYS A 543 -9.33 11.03 -12.30
CA LYS A 543 -8.42 12.11 -11.90
C LYS A 543 -8.48 12.38 -10.40
N TYR A 544 -9.69 12.53 -9.83
CA TYR A 544 -9.89 12.68 -8.39
C TYR A 544 -9.23 11.54 -7.62
N GLY A 545 -9.44 10.30 -8.05
CA GLY A 545 -8.87 9.12 -7.41
C GLY A 545 -7.34 9.15 -7.35
N VAL A 546 -6.65 9.44 -8.45
CA VAL A 546 -5.18 9.44 -8.49
C VAL A 546 -4.57 10.62 -7.73
N ILE A 547 -5.13 11.82 -7.85
CA ILE A 547 -4.58 12.99 -7.17
C ILE A 547 -4.81 12.93 -5.66
N ARG A 548 -5.99 12.45 -5.21
CA ARG A 548 -6.26 12.26 -3.78
C ARG A 548 -5.42 11.14 -3.18
N ASN A 549 -5.16 10.08 -3.93
CA ASN A 549 -4.23 9.04 -3.48
C ASN A 549 -2.84 9.63 -3.22
N CYS A 550 -2.27 10.36 -4.18
CA CYS A 550 -0.97 11.01 -4.00
C CYS A 550 -0.97 12.03 -2.86
N LEU A 551 -2.05 12.79 -2.75
CA LEU A 551 -2.20 13.77 -1.67
C LEU A 551 -2.22 13.10 -0.30
N HIS A 552 -2.98 12.02 -0.14
CA HIS A 552 -3.03 11.28 1.14
C HIS A 552 -1.67 10.67 1.49
N ASP A 553 -0.95 10.15 0.50
CA ASP A 553 0.37 9.56 0.70
C ASP A 553 1.43 10.62 1.01
N ALA A 554 1.25 11.84 0.52
CA ALA A 554 2.09 12.99 0.88
C ALA A 554 1.74 13.59 2.25
N LEU A 555 0.46 13.63 2.60
CA LEU A 555 -0.03 14.03 3.93
C LEU A 555 0.17 12.94 4.99
N THR A 556 0.50 11.72 4.55
CA THR A 556 0.59 10.49 5.34
C THR A 556 -0.71 10.10 6.05
N LEU A 557 -1.83 10.36 5.40
CA LEU A 557 -3.16 9.91 5.78
C LEU A 557 -3.36 8.42 5.44
N CYS A 558 -4.25 7.77 6.15
CA CYS A 558 -4.62 6.39 5.86
C CYS A 558 -5.58 6.31 4.67
N ASN A 559 -5.12 5.85 3.52
CA ASN A 559 -5.92 5.69 2.30
C ASN A 559 -7.12 4.75 2.45
N TRP A 560 -7.14 3.89 3.47
CA TRP A 560 -8.30 3.08 3.78
C TRP A 560 -9.48 3.91 4.29
N MET A 561 -9.21 5.01 5.00
CA MET A 561 -10.24 5.87 5.59
C MET A 561 -10.48 7.14 4.78
N TRP A 562 -9.43 7.73 4.24
CA TRP A 562 -9.50 8.95 3.44
C TRP A 562 -9.58 8.64 1.94
N PRO A 563 -10.23 9.46 1.13
CA PRO A 563 -11.02 10.66 1.49
C PRO A 563 -12.39 10.31 2.12
N LEU A 564 -12.93 11.24 2.88
CA LEU A 564 -14.27 11.09 3.46
C LEU A 564 -15.33 11.60 2.49
N THR A 565 -15.45 10.99 1.32
CA THR A 565 -16.44 11.35 0.28
C THR A 565 -17.85 10.95 0.65
N ALA A 566 -18.01 9.92 1.48
CA ALA A 566 -19.29 9.45 1.96
C ALA A 566 -19.30 9.41 3.50
N SER A 567 -20.50 9.47 4.06
CA SER A 567 -20.78 9.35 5.49
C SER A 567 -21.80 8.23 5.71
N PRO A 568 -21.75 7.48 6.82
CA PRO A 568 -22.79 6.52 7.16
C PRO A 568 -24.09 7.18 7.63
N LEU A 569 -24.11 8.50 7.80
CA LEU A 569 -25.21 9.22 8.43
C LEU A 569 -26.29 9.62 7.41
N LYS A 570 -27.50 9.10 7.61
CA LYS A 570 -28.65 9.38 6.76
C LYS A 570 -29.06 10.86 6.80
N GLU A 571 -28.94 11.52 7.94
CA GLU A 571 -29.22 12.95 8.14
C GLU A 571 -28.30 13.85 7.33
N ARG A 572 -27.20 13.34 6.84
CA ARG A 572 -26.29 13.99 5.89
C ARG A 572 -26.57 13.63 4.43
N GLU A 573 -27.65 12.92 4.15
CA GLU A 573 -27.85 12.30 2.83
C GLU A 573 -26.67 11.43 2.40
N TYR A 574 -25.96 10.86 3.36
CA TYR A 574 -24.76 10.06 3.18
C TYR A 574 -23.56 10.81 2.57
N MET A 575 -23.63 12.14 2.48
CA MET A 575 -22.51 12.97 2.02
C MET A 575 -21.42 13.08 3.08
N GLY A 576 -20.21 12.85 2.68
CA GLY A 576 -19.01 13.19 3.44
C GLY A 576 -18.67 14.68 3.36
N ASP A 577 -17.39 15.00 3.53
CA ASP A 577 -16.85 16.34 3.36
C ASP A 577 -15.45 16.25 2.74
N THR A 578 -15.36 16.46 1.44
CA THR A 578 -14.11 16.38 0.67
C THR A 578 -13.15 17.55 0.91
N SER A 579 -13.59 18.58 1.60
CA SER A 579 -12.76 19.74 1.97
C SER A 579 -11.98 19.54 3.29
N LEU A 580 -12.16 18.40 3.95
CA LEU A 580 -11.54 18.15 5.26
C LEU A 580 -10.01 18.16 5.20
N GLU A 581 -9.42 17.59 4.16
CA GLU A 581 -7.96 17.57 3.99
C GLU A 581 -7.40 19.00 3.94
N SER A 582 -8.02 19.91 3.18
CA SER A 582 -7.60 21.30 3.09
C SER A 582 -7.83 22.07 4.39
N LYS A 583 -8.94 21.79 5.09
CA LYS A 583 -9.21 22.38 6.42
C LYS A 583 -8.16 21.95 7.44
N TYR A 584 -7.86 20.66 7.52
CA TYR A 584 -6.80 20.15 8.40
C TYR A 584 -5.44 20.71 8.02
N PHE A 585 -5.10 20.69 6.72
CA PHE A 585 -3.85 21.25 6.24
C PHE A 585 -3.70 22.73 6.65
N SER A 586 -4.75 23.53 6.45
CA SER A 586 -4.74 24.96 6.78
C SER A 586 -4.58 25.20 8.28
N VAL A 587 -5.28 24.44 9.12
CA VAL A 587 -5.20 24.59 10.58
C VAL A 587 -3.82 24.15 11.09
N VAL A 588 -3.31 23.03 10.62
CA VAL A 588 -2.05 22.46 11.13
C VAL A 588 -0.84 23.23 10.61
N THR A 589 -0.84 23.64 9.34
CA THR A 589 0.31 24.36 8.76
C THR A 589 0.26 25.87 8.97
N GLY A 590 -0.92 26.44 9.23
CA GLY A 590 -1.12 27.88 9.25
C GLY A 590 -1.19 28.52 7.87
N MET A 591 -1.19 27.74 6.80
CA MET A 591 -1.37 28.19 5.43
C MET A 591 -2.86 28.12 5.08
N ASP A 592 -3.44 29.23 4.63
CA ASP A 592 -4.81 29.19 4.12
C ASP A 592 -4.80 28.60 2.71
N VAL A 593 -5.29 27.38 2.59
CA VAL A 593 -5.31 26.61 1.34
C VAL A 593 -6.73 26.08 1.11
N THR A 594 -7.27 26.39 -0.05
CA THR A 594 -8.56 25.85 -0.51
C THR A 594 -8.46 24.38 -0.91
N GLU A 595 -9.58 23.70 -1.01
CA GLU A 595 -9.61 22.31 -1.52
C GLU A 595 -8.96 22.21 -2.92
N GLN A 596 -9.28 23.14 -3.82
CA GLN A 596 -8.75 23.16 -5.18
C GLN A 596 -7.22 23.40 -5.22
N GLU A 597 -6.70 24.28 -4.37
CA GLU A 597 -5.26 24.51 -4.28
C GLU A 597 -4.53 23.27 -3.73
N LEU A 598 -5.12 22.59 -2.75
CA LEU A 598 -4.56 21.35 -2.22
C LEU A 598 -4.64 20.21 -3.26
N ASP A 599 -5.73 20.10 -4.00
CA ASP A 599 -5.84 19.15 -5.12
C ASP A 599 -4.80 19.44 -6.21
N THR A 600 -4.47 20.71 -6.47
CA THR A 600 -3.39 21.10 -7.38
C THR A 600 -2.01 20.61 -6.87
N MET A 601 -1.78 20.59 -5.56
CA MET A 601 -0.57 19.98 -5.00
C MET A 601 -0.57 18.45 -5.22
N GLY A 602 -1.71 17.79 -5.06
CA GLY A 602 -1.85 16.35 -5.38
C GLY A 602 -1.61 16.06 -6.88
N GLU A 603 -2.16 16.89 -7.76
CA GLU A 603 -1.93 16.81 -9.21
C GLU A 603 -0.45 16.99 -9.56
N ARG A 604 0.23 17.93 -8.90
CA ARG A 604 1.68 18.13 -9.04
C ARG A 604 2.46 16.88 -8.69
N ILE A 605 2.18 16.26 -7.54
CA ILE A 605 2.86 15.04 -7.08
C ILE A 605 2.62 13.89 -8.07
N PHE A 606 1.38 13.70 -8.53
CA PHE A 606 1.06 12.64 -9.48
C PHE A 606 1.71 12.87 -10.85
N THR A 607 1.75 14.13 -11.32
CA THR A 607 2.43 14.48 -12.57
C THR A 607 3.95 14.33 -12.46
N LEU A 608 4.52 14.59 -11.27
CA LEU A 608 5.93 14.30 -10.98
C LEU A 608 6.23 12.79 -11.01
N HIS A 609 5.35 11.95 -10.44
CA HIS A 609 5.46 10.49 -10.55
C HIS A 609 5.49 10.06 -12.03
N ARG A 610 4.60 10.62 -12.86
CA ARG A 610 4.58 10.34 -14.30
C ARG A 610 5.86 10.81 -15.00
N ALA A 611 6.36 11.98 -14.67
CA ALA A 611 7.60 12.52 -15.22
C ALA A 611 8.82 11.65 -14.84
N LEU A 612 8.84 11.17 -13.60
CA LEU A 612 9.87 10.25 -13.11
C LEU A 612 9.80 8.91 -13.84
N THR A 613 8.61 8.35 -14.04
CA THR A 613 8.42 7.11 -14.83
C THR A 613 8.90 7.28 -16.27
N VAL A 614 8.58 8.42 -16.93
CA VAL A 614 9.09 8.76 -18.27
C VAL A 614 10.62 8.82 -18.30
N LYS A 615 11.23 9.47 -17.29
CA LYS A 615 12.70 9.55 -17.14
C LYS A 615 13.33 8.17 -16.98
N GLU A 616 12.80 7.35 -16.09
CA GLU A 616 13.34 6.01 -15.81
C GLU A 616 13.18 5.06 -16.98
N MET A 617 12.04 5.08 -17.68
CA MET A 617 11.80 4.26 -18.86
C MET A 617 12.54 4.78 -20.12
N GLY A 618 13.01 6.01 -20.10
CA GLY A 618 13.69 6.62 -21.26
C GLY A 618 12.80 6.75 -22.51
N THR A 619 11.50 6.93 -22.32
CA THR A 619 10.52 7.04 -23.42
C THR A 619 9.32 7.87 -23.02
N THR A 620 8.72 8.58 -23.97
CA THR A 620 7.44 9.27 -23.79
C THR A 620 6.23 8.35 -24.03
N ASP A 621 6.43 7.20 -24.65
CA ASP A 621 5.35 6.27 -25.01
C ASP A 621 4.86 5.48 -23.76
N MET A 622 4.16 6.20 -22.88
CA MET A 622 3.55 5.58 -21.70
C MET A 622 2.34 4.72 -22.07
N ARG A 623 1.55 5.17 -23.04
CA ARG A 623 0.38 4.44 -23.53
C ARG A 623 0.74 3.04 -24.02
N GLY A 624 1.79 2.92 -24.81
CA GLY A 624 2.17 1.65 -25.44
C GLY A 624 3.07 0.77 -24.58
N LYS A 625 3.74 1.34 -23.55
CA LYS A 625 4.76 0.61 -22.80
C LYS A 625 4.51 0.51 -21.30
N HIS A 626 3.67 1.38 -20.74
CA HIS A 626 3.44 1.45 -19.30
C HIS A 626 1.96 1.25 -18.94
N ASP A 627 1.05 1.99 -19.55
CA ASP A 627 -0.37 2.02 -19.18
C ASP A 627 -1.15 0.82 -19.75
N LEU A 628 -0.66 -0.36 -19.43
CA LEU A 628 -1.13 -1.63 -19.98
C LEU A 628 -2.14 -2.32 -19.06
N MET A 629 -3.12 -2.96 -19.69
CA MET A 629 -4.13 -3.76 -19.02
C MET A 629 -3.89 -5.25 -19.26
N VAL A 630 -4.30 -6.08 -18.33
CA VAL A 630 -4.30 -7.54 -18.49
C VAL A 630 -5.38 -7.96 -19.48
N ASP A 631 -5.06 -8.89 -20.38
CA ASP A 631 -5.97 -9.28 -21.47
C ASP A 631 -7.28 -9.91 -20.98
N TRP A 632 -7.25 -10.61 -19.85
CA TRP A 632 -8.42 -11.31 -19.37
C TRP A 632 -9.64 -10.41 -19.10
N VAL A 633 -9.45 -9.12 -18.79
CA VAL A 633 -10.57 -8.18 -18.58
C VAL A 633 -11.39 -7.94 -19.85
N PHE A 634 -10.77 -8.17 -21.01
CA PHE A 634 -11.39 -8.03 -22.33
C PHE A 634 -11.94 -9.36 -22.87
N ASP A 635 -11.41 -10.48 -22.39
CA ASP A 635 -11.70 -11.82 -22.94
C ASP A 635 -12.64 -12.64 -22.05
N ILE A 636 -12.97 -12.12 -20.87
CA ILE A 636 -13.93 -12.73 -19.97
C ILE A 636 -15.34 -12.73 -20.59
N ASP A 637 -16.14 -13.72 -20.25
CA ASP A 637 -17.51 -13.90 -20.77
C ASP A 637 -17.55 -13.85 -22.31
N PRO A 638 -16.88 -14.80 -23.02
CA PRO A 638 -16.67 -14.73 -24.47
C PRO A 638 -17.99 -14.62 -25.27
N ASP A 639 -19.08 -15.15 -24.71
CA ASP A 639 -20.41 -15.16 -25.35
C ASP A 639 -21.18 -13.83 -25.13
N LYS A 640 -20.67 -12.93 -24.30
CA LYS A 640 -21.29 -11.63 -24.03
C LYS A 640 -20.57 -10.49 -24.73
N LYS A 641 -21.32 -9.45 -25.05
CA LYS A 641 -20.78 -8.19 -25.55
C LYS A 641 -20.51 -7.24 -24.38
N PRO A 642 -19.46 -6.37 -24.46
CA PRO A 642 -19.30 -5.27 -23.53
C PRO A 642 -20.58 -4.43 -23.41
N PHE A 643 -20.74 -3.73 -22.29
CA PHE A 643 -21.89 -2.84 -22.00
C PHE A 643 -23.26 -3.54 -22.00
N THR A 644 -23.29 -4.84 -21.77
CA THR A 644 -24.53 -5.61 -21.58
C THR A 644 -24.69 -5.97 -20.12
N GLU A 645 -25.93 -5.93 -19.63
CA GLU A 645 -26.24 -6.32 -18.26
C GLU A 645 -25.74 -7.74 -17.93
N GLY A 646 -25.15 -7.89 -16.76
CA GLY A 646 -24.65 -9.17 -16.25
C GLY A 646 -23.26 -9.55 -16.77
N THR A 647 -22.52 -8.64 -17.41
CA THR A 647 -21.09 -8.85 -17.75
C THR A 647 -20.18 -7.83 -17.08
N ILE A 648 -18.96 -8.27 -16.83
CA ILE A 648 -17.84 -7.39 -16.43
C ILE A 648 -16.82 -7.25 -17.56
N LYS A 649 -17.11 -7.82 -18.74
CA LYS A 649 -16.21 -7.77 -19.90
C LYS A 649 -16.00 -6.35 -20.37
N MET A 650 -14.75 -5.91 -20.35
CA MET A 650 -14.37 -4.57 -20.84
C MET A 650 -14.23 -4.56 -22.36
N ASP A 651 -14.35 -3.37 -22.95
CA ASP A 651 -14.13 -3.13 -24.37
C ASP A 651 -12.74 -2.53 -24.59
N ARG A 652 -11.97 -3.05 -25.57
CA ARG A 652 -10.60 -2.60 -25.84
C ARG A 652 -10.56 -1.17 -26.41
N ASP A 653 -11.46 -0.84 -27.31
CA ASP A 653 -11.50 0.49 -27.94
C ASP A 653 -11.97 1.54 -26.93
N ASP A 654 -12.98 1.19 -26.14
CA ASP A 654 -13.44 2.07 -25.05
C ASP A 654 -12.36 2.30 -23.99
N MET A 655 -11.54 1.28 -23.67
CA MET A 655 -10.42 1.49 -22.75
C MET A 655 -9.33 2.40 -23.34
N GLN A 656 -9.07 2.34 -24.66
CA GLN A 656 -8.19 3.28 -25.33
C GLN A 656 -8.76 4.70 -25.33
N LEU A 657 -10.07 4.84 -25.50
CA LEU A 657 -10.77 6.12 -25.34
C LEU A 657 -10.65 6.62 -23.89
N ALA A 658 -10.80 5.74 -22.92
CA ALA A 658 -10.68 6.05 -21.50
C ALA A 658 -9.30 6.63 -21.15
N LEU A 659 -8.22 6.03 -21.64
CA LEU A 659 -6.87 6.58 -21.50
C LEU A 659 -6.75 7.96 -22.14
N THR A 660 -7.28 8.15 -23.35
CA THR A 660 -7.26 9.46 -24.06
C THR A 660 -7.99 10.54 -23.24
N MET A 661 -9.20 10.23 -22.76
CA MET A 661 -9.98 11.17 -21.96
C MET A 661 -9.30 11.50 -20.63
N PHE A 662 -8.67 10.52 -19.99
CA PHE A 662 -7.92 10.73 -18.77
C PHE A 662 -6.68 11.60 -19.00
N TYR A 663 -5.89 11.33 -20.04
CA TYR A 663 -4.71 12.16 -20.38
C TYR A 663 -5.12 13.61 -20.68
N LYS A 664 -6.22 13.80 -21.41
CA LYS A 664 -6.79 15.13 -21.66
C LYS A 664 -7.18 15.83 -20.36
N GLU A 665 -7.84 15.12 -19.44
CA GLU A 665 -8.23 15.65 -18.12
C GLU A 665 -7.02 16.05 -17.26
N MET A 666 -5.89 15.32 -17.40
CA MET A 666 -4.62 15.64 -16.77
C MET A 666 -3.80 16.72 -17.49
N GLY A 667 -4.18 17.11 -18.73
CA GLY A 667 -3.41 18.01 -19.57
C GLY A 667 -2.11 17.38 -20.10
N TRP A 668 -2.06 16.06 -20.19
CA TRP A 668 -0.95 15.31 -20.76
C TRP A 668 -1.11 15.13 -22.28
N ASP A 669 -0.07 14.69 -22.94
CA ASP A 669 -0.15 14.37 -24.37
C ASP A 669 -1.06 13.15 -24.59
N GLU A 670 -2.13 13.36 -25.39
CA GLU A 670 -3.18 12.36 -25.60
C GLU A 670 -2.69 11.12 -26.35
N LYS A 671 -1.60 11.23 -27.12
CA LYS A 671 -1.04 10.11 -27.89
C LYS A 671 -0.15 9.23 -27.04
N THR A 672 0.69 9.86 -26.24
CA THR A 672 1.76 9.16 -25.52
C THR A 672 1.45 8.93 -24.04
N GLY A 673 0.62 9.77 -23.42
CA GLY A 673 0.37 9.75 -21.98
C GLY A 673 1.49 10.38 -21.14
N ALA A 674 2.47 11.05 -21.78
CA ALA A 674 3.53 11.78 -21.09
C ALA A 674 3.08 13.21 -20.74
N PRO A 675 3.61 13.82 -19.66
CA PRO A 675 3.26 15.18 -19.30
C PRO A 675 3.82 16.18 -20.31
N THR A 676 3.02 17.19 -20.66
CA THR A 676 3.44 18.27 -21.55
C THR A 676 4.23 19.34 -20.79
N ARG A 677 5.08 20.13 -21.49
CA ARG A 677 5.76 21.28 -20.90
C ARG A 677 4.77 22.25 -20.26
N SER A 678 3.67 22.55 -20.95
CA SER A 678 2.65 23.47 -20.43
C SER A 678 2.01 23.00 -19.13
N THR A 679 1.76 21.70 -18.99
CA THR A 679 1.23 21.13 -17.73
C THR A 679 2.26 21.18 -16.61
N LEU A 680 3.52 20.84 -16.89
CA LEU A 680 4.60 20.92 -15.91
C LEU A 680 4.81 22.35 -15.40
N GLU A 681 4.85 23.34 -16.31
CA GLU A 681 5.00 24.75 -15.95
C GLU A 681 3.77 25.29 -15.19
N ARG A 682 2.55 24.91 -15.59
CA ARG A 682 1.32 25.25 -14.85
C ARG A 682 1.36 24.72 -13.40
N LEU A 683 1.96 23.57 -13.21
CA LEU A 683 2.13 22.95 -11.90
C LEU A 683 3.40 23.40 -11.16
N ASN A 684 4.04 24.49 -11.58
CA ASN A 684 5.28 25.03 -10.99
C ASN A 684 6.44 24.02 -10.97
N MET A 685 6.57 23.22 -12.05
CA MET A 685 7.62 22.22 -12.27
C MET A 685 8.43 22.50 -13.54
N LYS A 686 8.83 23.77 -13.74
CA LYS A 686 9.64 24.15 -14.90
C LYS A 686 10.98 23.41 -14.93
N ASP A 687 11.59 23.20 -13.79
CA ASP A 687 12.84 22.45 -13.64
C ASP A 687 12.71 20.99 -14.11
N VAL A 688 11.57 20.35 -13.82
CA VAL A 688 11.24 19.01 -14.31
C VAL A 688 11.06 19.01 -15.83
N ALA A 689 10.37 20.02 -16.37
CA ALA A 689 10.20 20.17 -17.82
C ALA A 689 11.55 20.37 -18.53
N ASP A 690 12.42 21.22 -17.98
CA ASP A 690 13.74 21.48 -18.55
C ASP A 690 14.64 20.24 -18.54
N GLU A 691 14.58 19.43 -17.47
CA GLU A 691 15.32 18.17 -17.42
C GLU A 691 14.80 17.13 -18.41
N LEU A 692 13.47 16.95 -18.53
CA LEU A 692 12.90 16.05 -19.54
C LEU A 692 13.21 16.49 -20.97
N ASP A 693 13.20 17.80 -21.24
CA ASP A 693 13.60 18.36 -22.54
C ASP A 693 15.07 18.07 -22.84
N ARG A 694 15.96 18.31 -21.87
CA ARG A 694 17.39 17.99 -21.99
C ARG A 694 17.64 16.52 -22.31
N LEU A 695 16.80 15.62 -21.81
CA LEU A 695 16.86 14.18 -22.07
C LEU A 695 16.15 13.78 -23.38
N GLY A 696 15.46 14.68 -24.07
CA GLY A 696 14.64 14.37 -25.24
C GLY A 696 13.37 13.58 -24.90
N LEU A 697 12.86 13.75 -23.71
CA LEU A 697 11.72 13.01 -23.14
C LEU A 697 10.47 13.88 -22.92
N LEU A 698 10.37 15.03 -23.57
CA LEU A 698 9.12 15.78 -23.66
C LEU A 698 8.37 15.42 -24.95
N PRO A 699 7.03 15.31 -24.89
CA PRO A 699 6.21 15.25 -26.11
C PRO A 699 6.42 16.48 -26.98
N ALA A 700 6.32 16.32 -28.32
CA ALA A 700 6.52 17.38 -29.28
C ALA A 700 5.44 18.48 -29.20
#